data_088caa78adb3b1058b3511854856baae
#
_entry.id   088caa78adb3b1058b3511854856baae
#
_cell.length_a   1.000
_cell.length_b   1.000
_cell.length_c   1.000
_cell.angle_alpha   90.00
_cell.angle_beta   90.00
_cell.angle_gamma   90.00
#
_symmetry.space_group_name_H-M   'P 1'
#
loop_
_entity.id
_entity.type
_entity.pdbx_description
1 polymer ?
#
loop_
_entity_poly.entity_id
_entity_poly.type
_entity_poly.pdbx_seq_one_letter_code
_entity_poly.pdbx_strand_id
1 'polypeptide(L)'
;MLAQEESPVVPLKEILANLSKQYKIQFNFLEEEVKYISVIPPSPELSLSEKLHYLSNRTALTFENINNRYIVITSQKQVITIIDSVKGIPIPLEETVIEKYLTKGIAKTAEGNLVIKPKKFGILPGLTEADVLQTMQQVPGIYSADETVSNINVRSGTHDQNLFLWNGIRMFQTGHFFGLISAFNPSLPQKITISKNGTSAFYGESVSSTIAISSFPEPIENTASSISTNLIAAQFNSNIKISDNSSFQISGRRSFTDWVNSPTYQSFYNRVFQNTIVTNIENNEISDYHTDEKFYFYDFTAQYQQKIGSKSEATAAFIGINNSLDLDQNMISEGIQKSRSSDLSQQNFGGMLALKTAWNDNISSKISGYLSYYNLNSKNEAVENNQTLVQQNTVIDMGFRLENRHILNPNMVLNTGYQYNETGIRNFENIDNPGFSKSIKEVLRSHSLISEAEMHYLNRHLFIKPGFRFNYIEELEKYIFEPRLQFNYRLTQEISIEVLGELKSQTASQVIDQQQDFLGIEKRRWVLANDRSIPIQKSRQASVGFTYNTSDWLISLDNFYKKVTGITTPSQAFQNQLEFIKLNGDYTVWGSEFLIQKNFDRFYSWISYNLSSSEYNFGTLIPSQFSNNFQIIHNINWAVIYDWNNLKVALGTKWHSGRPETTPATNLLDLSNPAKPEIYYNFPNNKNLSDYFQVNFSAAYCWKWNSKNQLELGISVLNLLNKKNTISRYYRVNDNNAIESVNTYSLERTPNIALKFNF
;
A
#
# COMPACT_ATOMS: atom_id res chain seq x y z
N MET A 1 -28.14 -36.50 62.95
CA MET A 1 -27.55 -35.19 62.64
C MET A 1 -26.09 -35.27 63.04
N LEU A 2 -25.23 -35.58 62.10
CA LEU A 2 -23.78 -35.50 62.27
C LEU A 2 -23.38 -34.12 61.74
N ALA A 3 -22.83 -33.29 62.60
CA ALA A 3 -22.28 -31.99 62.26
C ALA A 3 -21.07 -32.20 61.27
N GLN A 4 -21.14 -31.70 60.06
CA GLN A 4 -19.97 -31.55 59.18
C GLN A 4 -19.10 -30.42 59.76
N GLU A 5 -17.93 -30.78 60.30
CA GLU A 5 -16.88 -29.78 60.59
C GLU A 5 -16.48 -29.08 59.29
N GLU A 6 -16.79 -27.81 59.16
CA GLU A 6 -16.29 -26.95 58.11
C GLU A 6 -14.76 -26.85 58.25
N SER A 7 -14.03 -27.42 57.31
CA SER A 7 -12.57 -27.30 57.26
C SER A 7 -12.16 -25.84 57.11
N PRO A 8 -11.27 -25.30 57.95
CA PRO A 8 -10.92 -23.88 57.95
C PRO A 8 -10.25 -23.48 56.62
N VAL A 9 -10.63 -22.31 56.10
CA VAL A 9 -10.01 -21.71 54.95
C VAL A 9 -8.63 -21.17 55.32
N VAL A 10 -7.57 -21.53 54.56
CA VAL A 10 -6.17 -21.19 54.85
C VAL A 10 -5.59 -20.34 53.67
N PRO A 11 -4.74 -19.35 53.95
CA PRO A 11 -4.06 -18.61 52.88
C PRO A 11 -3.29 -19.53 51.94
N LEU A 12 -3.42 -19.33 50.62
CA LEU A 12 -2.78 -20.18 49.63
C LEU A 12 -1.26 -20.22 49.80
N LYS A 13 -0.63 -19.09 50.19
CA LYS A 13 0.81 -18.99 50.49
C LYS A 13 1.27 -19.98 51.54
N GLU A 14 0.47 -20.22 52.57
CA GLU A 14 0.74 -21.18 53.64
C GLU A 14 0.63 -22.62 53.15
N ILE A 15 -0.39 -22.93 52.35
CA ILE A 15 -0.54 -24.23 51.71
C ILE A 15 0.62 -24.56 50.82
N LEU A 16 1.08 -23.59 49.97
CA LEU A 16 2.22 -23.75 49.08
C LEU A 16 3.52 -23.95 49.86
N ALA A 17 3.69 -23.25 50.99
CA ALA A 17 4.87 -23.44 51.85
C ALA A 17 4.89 -24.85 52.50
N ASN A 18 3.75 -25.37 52.86
CA ASN A 18 3.63 -26.72 53.41
C ASN A 18 3.89 -27.80 52.33
N LEU A 19 3.33 -27.65 51.14
CA LEU A 19 3.62 -28.53 49.99
C LEU A 19 5.08 -28.47 49.57
N SER A 20 5.73 -27.29 49.59
CA SER A 20 7.13 -27.14 49.32
C SER A 20 8.01 -27.95 50.26
N LYS A 21 7.72 -27.94 51.56
CA LYS A 21 8.42 -28.73 52.58
C LYS A 21 8.17 -30.22 52.43
N GLN A 22 6.94 -30.61 52.20
CA GLN A 22 6.48 -32.01 52.14
C GLN A 22 7.06 -32.75 50.94
N TYR A 23 7.11 -32.09 49.77
CA TYR A 23 7.52 -32.70 48.49
C TYR A 23 8.90 -32.29 48.04
N LYS A 24 9.63 -31.44 48.78
CA LYS A 24 10.96 -30.86 48.43
C LYS A 24 10.96 -30.17 47.06
N ILE A 25 9.93 -29.37 46.75
CA ILE A 25 9.74 -28.62 45.53
C ILE A 25 9.75 -27.11 45.85
N GLN A 26 10.04 -26.28 44.82
CA GLN A 26 9.95 -24.82 44.92
C GLN A 26 8.83 -24.30 44.04
N PHE A 27 8.01 -23.39 44.56
CA PHE A 27 6.99 -22.68 43.84
C PHE A 27 7.53 -21.28 43.45
N ASN A 28 7.48 -20.95 42.17
CA ASN A 28 7.81 -19.64 41.63
C ASN A 28 6.51 -18.91 41.24
N PHE A 29 6.21 -17.80 41.91
CA PHE A 29 5.02 -16.97 41.66
C PHE A 29 5.29 -15.50 41.93
N LEU A 30 4.50 -14.62 41.33
CA LEU A 30 4.45 -13.21 41.70
C LEU A 30 3.66 -13.07 43.00
N GLU A 31 4.20 -12.39 44.00
CA GLU A 31 3.60 -12.27 45.34
C GLU A 31 2.19 -11.66 45.27
N GLU A 32 1.94 -10.74 44.35
CA GLU A 32 0.65 -10.09 44.12
C GLU A 32 -0.44 -11.06 43.64
N GLU A 33 -0.08 -12.17 42.97
CA GLU A 33 -1.02 -13.15 42.44
C GLU A 33 -1.53 -14.15 43.53
N VAL A 34 -0.80 -14.31 44.58
CA VAL A 34 -1.08 -15.31 45.63
C VAL A 34 -1.53 -14.70 46.97
N LYS A 35 -1.17 -13.42 47.22
CA LYS A 35 -1.29 -12.74 48.53
C LYS A 35 -2.67 -12.70 49.11
N TYR A 36 -3.72 -12.61 48.31
CA TYR A 36 -5.12 -12.44 48.74
C TYR A 36 -5.97 -13.67 48.52
N ILE A 37 -5.38 -14.78 48.11
CA ILE A 37 -6.10 -16.02 47.85
C ILE A 37 -6.10 -16.91 49.10
N SER A 38 -7.26 -17.34 49.55
CA SER A 38 -7.45 -18.32 50.63
C SER A 38 -8.36 -19.43 50.16
N VAL A 39 -7.98 -20.68 50.41
CA VAL A 39 -8.73 -21.89 49.98
C VAL A 39 -8.77 -22.95 51.09
N ILE A 40 -9.72 -23.85 50.99
CA ILE A 40 -9.74 -25.06 51.86
C ILE A 40 -8.55 -25.94 51.43
N PRO A 41 -7.68 -26.38 52.36
CA PRO A 41 -6.54 -27.23 52.03
C PRO A 41 -6.94 -28.52 51.34
N PRO A 42 -6.16 -29.01 50.36
CA PRO A 42 -6.41 -30.31 49.74
C PRO A 42 -6.23 -31.44 50.74
N SER A 43 -6.99 -32.54 50.58
CA SER A 43 -6.90 -33.71 51.46
C SER A 43 -5.47 -34.25 51.55
N PRO A 44 -4.99 -34.64 52.74
CA PRO A 44 -3.64 -35.21 52.88
C PRO A 44 -3.39 -36.47 52.06
N GLU A 45 -4.43 -37.24 51.73
CA GLU A 45 -4.35 -38.50 51.00
C GLU A 45 -4.10 -38.32 49.48
N LEU A 46 -4.30 -37.13 48.92
CA LEU A 46 -4.10 -36.86 47.51
C LEU A 46 -2.61 -36.80 47.14
N SER A 47 -2.26 -37.30 45.95
CA SER A 47 -0.94 -37.13 45.36
C SER A 47 -0.62 -35.65 45.08
N LEU A 48 0.64 -35.30 44.86
CA LEU A 48 1.03 -33.92 44.52
C LEU A 48 0.28 -33.40 43.29
N SER A 49 0.18 -34.21 42.24
CA SER A 49 -0.51 -33.81 41.01
C SER A 49 -2.01 -33.52 41.23
N GLU A 50 -2.66 -34.34 42.05
CA GLU A 50 -4.08 -34.13 42.38
C GLU A 50 -4.29 -32.92 43.30
N LYS A 51 -3.36 -32.67 44.26
CA LYS A 51 -3.35 -31.46 45.08
C LYS A 51 -3.20 -30.19 44.25
N LEU A 52 -2.28 -30.18 43.26
CA LEU A 52 -2.11 -29.07 42.38
C LEU A 52 -3.32 -28.85 41.47
N HIS A 53 -3.92 -29.92 40.96
CA HIS A 53 -5.16 -29.85 40.18
C HIS A 53 -6.34 -29.34 41.02
N TYR A 54 -6.44 -29.77 42.27
CA TYR A 54 -7.43 -29.25 43.21
C TYR A 54 -7.28 -27.76 43.44
N LEU A 55 -6.04 -27.28 43.68
CA LEU A 55 -5.74 -25.87 43.87
C LEU A 55 -6.03 -25.05 42.60
N SER A 56 -5.69 -25.58 41.43
CA SER A 56 -5.97 -24.94 40.13
C SER A 56 -7.48 -24.74 39.95
N ASN A 57 -8.28 -25.71 40.26
CA ASN A 57 -9.75 -25.64 40.14
C ASN A 57 -10.43 -24.69 41.14
N ARG A 58 -9.75 -24.36 42.25
CA ARG A 58 -10.26 -23.49 43.31
C ARG A 58 -9.73 -22.08 43.32
N THR A 59 -8.67 -21.85 42.52
CA THR A 59 -7.96 -20.58 42.51
C THR A 59 -7.84 -20.10 41.07
N ALA A 60 -8.23 -19.57 40.30
CA ALA A 60 -7.93 -19.11 38.95
C ALA A 60 -6.40 -19.06 38.60
N LEU A 61 -5.63 -20.01 39.16
CA LEU A 61 -4.19 -20.14 38.97
C LEU A 61 -3.87 -21.45 38.23
N THR A 62 -2.88 -21.38 37.32
CA THR A 62 -2.28 -22.56 36.68
C THR A 62 -0.97 -22.94 37.37
N PHE A 63 -0.76 -24.22 37.58
CA PHE A 63 0.42 -24.79 38.21
C PHE A 63 1.16 -25.62 37.15
N GLU A 64 2.22 -25.04 36.58
CA GLU A 64 3.01 -25.70 35.54
C GLU A 64 4.29 -26.29 36.12
N ASN A 65 4.43 -27.61 35.98
CA ASN A 65 5.62 -28.33 36.43
C ASN A 65 6.71 -28.24 35.34
N ILE A 66 7.77 -27.43 35.58
CA ILE A 66 8.86 -27.25 34.65
C ILE A 66 9.90 -28.38 34.74
N ASN A 67 10.11 -28.89 35.96
CA ASN A 67 10.91 -30.07 36.20
C ASN A 67 10.56 -30.58 37.62
N ASN A 68 10.96 -31.80 37.98
CA ASN A 68 10.57 -32.43 39.26
C ASN A 68 10.95 -31.63 40.54
N ARG A 69 11.43 -30.39 40.42
CA ARG A 69 11.83 -29.50 41.51
C ARG A 69 11.15 -28.13 41.50
N TYR A 70 10.68 -27.66 40.36
CA TYR A 70 10.15 -26.30 40.22
C TYR A 70 8.76 -26.30 39.60
N ILE A 71 7.83 -25.63 40.26
CA ILE A 71 6.46 -25.42 39.81
C ILE A 71 6.26 -23.91 39.66
N VAL A 72 5.90 -23.44 38.46
CA VAL A 72 5.53 -22.06 38.22
C VAL A 72 4.04 -21.89 38.36
N ILE A 73 3.66 -20.87 39.12
CA ILE A 73 2.26 -20.48 39.29
C ILE A 73 2.05 -19.20 38.50
N THR A 74 1.09 -19.24 37.58
CA THR A 74 0.64 -18.07 36.81
C THR A 74 -0.86 -17.92 37.02
N SER A 75 -1.34 -16.68 37.12
CA SER A 75 -2.77 -16.46 37.04
C SER A 75 -3.23 -16.93 35.66
N GLN A 76 -4.24 -17.81 35.62
CA GLN A 76 -5.03 -17.85 34.41
C GLN A 76 -5.54 -16.43 34.24
N LYS A 77 -4.99 -15.69 33.26
CA LYS A 77 -5.78 -14.70 32.56
C LYS A 77 -6.96 -15.50 32.04
N GLN A 78 -8.03 -15.57 32.83
CA GLN A 78 -9.32 -15.76 32.23
C GLN A 78 -9.29 -14.71 31.09
N VAL A 79 -9.33 -15.17 29.85
CA VAL A 79 -10.21 -14.51 28.93
C VAL A 79 -11.52 -14.51 29.68
N ILE A 80 -11.76 -13.47 30.47
CA ILE A 80 -13.08 -13.10 30.92
C ILE A 80 -13.74 -12.84 29.58
N THR A 81 -14.39 -13.84 29.04
CA THR A 81 -15.58 -13.61 28.28
C THR A 81 -16.47 -12.93 29.31
N ILE A 82 -16.31 -11.62 29.43
CA ILE A 82 -17.35 -10.73 29.87
C ILE A 82 -18.40 -10.92 28.80
N ILE A 83 -19.24 -11.92 28.98
CA ILE A 83 -20.61 -11.90 28.51
C ILE A 83 -21.31 -10.91 29.44
N ASP A 84 -20.76 -9.73 29.53
CA ASP A 84 -21.51 -8.55 29.77
C ASP A 84 -22.08 -8.18 28.42
N SER A 85 -23.37 -8.23 28.33
CA SER A 85 -24.22 -7.87 27.23
C SER A 85 -24.04 -6.40 26.78
N VAL A 86 -22.82 -6.03 26.38
CA VAL A 86 -22.64 -5.01 25.38
C VAL A 86 -23.00 -5.71 24.08
N LYS A 87 -24.27 -5.62 23.70
CA LYS A 87 -24.76 -5.88 22.36
C LYS A 87 -24.09 -4.86 21.42
N GLY A 88 -22.76 -4.97 21.30
CA GLY A 88 -21.98 -4.23 20.33
C GLY A 88 -22.28 -4.81 18.95
N ILE A 89 -22.30 -3.96 17.97
CA ILE A 89 -22.28 -4.36 16.55
C ILE A 89 -21.17 -5.42 16.43
N PRO A 90 -21.47 -6.67 16.02
CA PRO A 90 -20.41 -7.67 15.86
C PRO A 90 -19.45 -7.14 14.80
N ILE A 91 -18.29 -6.68 15.20
CA ILE A 91 -17.19 -6.46 14.29
C ILE A 91 -16.74 -7.86 13.91
N PRO A 92 -16.86 -8.28 12.64
CA PRO A 92 -16.33 -9.56 12.24
C PRO A 92 -14.84 -9.53 12.53
N LEU A 93 -14.38 -10.34 13.46
CA LEU A 93 -12.96 -10.63 13.62
C LEU A 93 -12.55 -11.32 12.32
N GLU A 94 -11.82 -10.59 11.48
CA GLU A 94 -11.17 -11.19 10.30
C GLU A 94 -10.30 -12.33 10.82
N GLU A 95 -10.55 -13.55 10.40
CA GLU A 95 -9.73 -14.69 10.79
C GLU A 95 -8.36 -14.53 10.12
N THR A 96 -7.37 -14.11 10.90
CA THR A 96 -6.00 -13.94 10.43
C THR A 96 -5.32 -15.30 10.42
N VAL A 97 -4.92 -15.77 9.25
CA VAL A 97 -4.21 -17.06 9.10
C VAL A 97 -2.75 -16.91 9.54
N ILE A 98 -2.13 -15.76 9.28
CA ILE A 98 -0.74 -15.46 9.62
C ILE A 98 -0.66 -14.05 10.18
N GLU A 99 -0.33 -13.90 11.46
CA GLU A 99 -0.25 -12.60 12.14
C GLU A 99 1.09 -11.85 11.92
N LYS A 100 2.14 -12.58 11.56
CA LYS A 100 3.49 -12.02 11.32
C LYS A 100 3.98 -12.44 9.95
N TYR A 101 3.48 -11.78 8.91
CA TYR A 101 3.93 -11.96 7.54
C TYR A 101 4.99 -10.87 7.21
N LEU A 102 6.21 -11.23 6.87
CA LEU A 102 7.41 -10.38 6.78
C LEU A 102 7.88 -9.86 8.15
N THR A 103 7.07 -9.11 8.85
CA THR A 103 7.40 -8.54 10.16
C THR A 103 6.14 -8.39 11.01
N LYS A 104 6.31 -8.05 12.28
CA LYS A 104 5.21 -7.71 13.17
C LYS A 104 4.39 -6.54 12.57
N GLY A 105 3.08 -6.66 12.56
CA GLY A 105 2.17 -5.64 11.99
C GLY A 105 1.82 -5.85 10.51
N ILE A 106 2.37 -6.87 9.85
CA ILE A 106 1.89 -7.35 8.55
C ILE A 106 1.29 -8.75 8.76
N ALA A 107 0.06 -8.93 8.32
CA ALA A 107 -0.69 -10.18 8.44
C ALA A 107 -1.21 -10.65 7.08
N LYS A 108 -1.44 -11.95 6.92
CA LYS A 108 -2.17 -12.52 5.79
C LYS A 108 -3.45 -13.16 6.31
N THR A 109 -4.60 -12.80 5.74
CA THR A 109 -5.92 -13.30 6.13
C THR A 109 -6.27 -14.60 5.42
N ALA A 110 -7.31 -15.29 5.89
CA ALA A 110 -7.86 -16.48 5.22
C ALA A 110 -8.37 -16.18 3.81
N GLU A 111 -8.72 -14.94 3.54
CA GLU A 111 -9.16 -14.45 2.23
C GLU A 111 -7.99 -14.20 1.26
N GLY A 112 -6.74 -14.42 1.66
CA GLY A 112 -5.55 -14.12 0.86
C GLY A 112 -5.14 -12.65 0.86
N ASN A 113 -5.82 -11.78 1.61
CA ASN A 113 -5.47 -10.38 1.70
C ASN A 113 -4.27 -10.15 2.62
N LEU A 114 -3.41 -9.21 2.25
CA LEU A 114 -2.38 -8.70 3.14
C LEU A 114 -2.91 -7.50 3.93
N VAL A 115 -2.77 -7.55 5.24
CA VAL A 115 -3.18 -6.48 6.14
C VAL A 115 -1.92 -5.88 6.76
N ILE A 116 -1.73 -4.58 6.56
CA ILE A 116 -0.58 -3.84 7.06
C ILE A 116 -1.06 -2.81 8.08
N LYS A 117 -0.49 -2.83 9.28
CA LYS A 117 -0.70 -1.85 10.37
C LYS A 117 0.63 -1.14 10.65
N PRO A 118 0.95 -0.02 9.99
CA PRO A 118 2.27 0.63 10.04
C PRO A 118 2.75 0.95 11.47
N LYS A 119 1.87 1.40 12.35
CA LYS A 119 2.22 1.68 13.76
C LYS A 119 2.70 0.46 14.56
N LYS A 120 2.41 -0.77 14.09
CA LYS A 120 2.83 -2.01 14.75
C LYS A 120 4.20 -2.49 14.27
N PHE A 121 4.77 -1.82 13.26
CA PHE A 121 6.10 -2.15 12.79
C PHE A 121 7.18 -1.79 13.81
N GLY A 122 8.31 -2.50 13.67
CA GLY A 122 9.57 -1.99 14.13
C GLY A 122 10.07 -0.86 13.23
N ILE A 123 11.15 -1.11 12.53
CA ILE A 123 11.75 -0.22 11.54
C ILE A 123 11.94 -1.02 10.25
N LEU A 124 11.91 -0.35 9.10
CA LEU A 124 12.20 -0.96 7.79
C LEU A 124 13.43 -0.30 7.17
N PRO A 125 14.24 -1.04 6.39
CA PRO A 125 15.43 -0.49 5.76
C PRO A 125 15.13 0.71 4.85
N GLY A 126 15.86 1.80 5.02
CA GLY A 126 15.71 3.02 4.23
C GLY A 126 14.61 3.97 4.71
N LEU A 127 13.85 3.63 5.75
CA LEU A 127 12.75 4.45 6.26
C LEU A 127 13.06 5.00 7.65
N THR A 128 12.74 6.26 7.87
CA THR A 128 12.69 6.89 9.21
C THR A 128 11.30 6.78 9.82
N GLU A 129 10.27 6.64 8.99
CA GLU A 129 8.86 6.55 9.35
C GLU A 129 8.21 5.41 8.56
N ALA A 130 7.16 4.82 9.10
CA ALA A 130 6.44 3.72 8.45
C ALA A 130 5.54 4.23 7.31
N ASP A 131 6.13 4.57 6.18
CA ASP A 131 5.39 4.95 4.97
C ASP A 131 4.61 3.76 4.40
N VAL A 132 3.34 3.99 4.11
CA VAL A 132 2.39 2.97 3.63
C VAL A 132 2.83 2.37 2.30
N LEU A 133 3.10 3.22 1.31
CA LEU A 133 3.38 2.80 -0.06
C LEU A 133 4.77 2.17 -0.20
N GLN A 134 5.76 2.69 0.54
CA GLN A 134 7.09 2.09 0.57
C GLN A 134 7.08 0.73 1.30
N THR A 135 6.27 0.61 2.35
CA THR A 135 6.10 -0.67 3.06
C THR A 135 5.50 -1.75 2.14
N MET A 136 4.52 -1.40 1.32
CA MET A 136 3.91 -2.35 0.38
C MET A 136 4.92 -2.91 -0.62
N GLN A 137 5.93 -2.15 -1.02
CA GLN A 137 6.97 -2.60 -1.95
C GLN A 137 7.96 -3.63 -1.35
N GLN A 138 7.89 -3.91 -0.05
CA GLN A 138 8.62 -5.02 0.58
C GLN A 138 7.93 -6.38 0.37
N VAL A 139 6.66 -6.37 -0.02
CA VAL A 139 5.86 -7.58 -0.22
C VAL A 139 6.15 -8.18 -1.61
N PRO A 140 6.29 -9.51 -1.73
CA PRO A 140 6.49 -10.16 -3.03
C PRO A 140 5.40 -9.80 -4.05
N GLY A 141 5.80 -9.56 -5.30
CA GLY A 141 4.89 -9.22 -6.41
C GLY A 141 4.42 -7.76 -6.44
N ILE A 142 4.89 -6.90 -5.50
CA ILE A 142 4.63 -5.47 -5.47
C ILE A 142 5.95 -4.72 -5.59
N TYR A 143 6.09 -3.87 -6.60
CA TYR A 143 7.32 -3.12 -6.85
C TYR A 143 7.01 -1.80 -7.57
N SER A 144 8.00 -0.96 -7.74
CA SER A 144 7.96 0.21 -8.62
C SER A 144 9.08 0.08 -9.64
N ALA A 145 8.72 0.09 -10.91
CA ALA A 145 9.67 -0.05 -12.01
C ALA A 145 10.46 1.25 -12.29
N ASP A 146 9.99 2.38 -11.79
CA ASP A 146 10.59 3.71 -11.92
C ASP A 146 11.12 4.28 -10.59
N GLU A 147 11.18 3.43 -9.54
CA GLU A 147 11.65 3.76 -8.20
C GLU A 147 10.80 4.83 -7.47
N THR A 148 9.64 5.17 -7.96
CA THR A 148 8.73 6.05 -7.24
C THR A 148 8.00 5.31 -6.12
N VAL A 149 7.53 6.05 -5.13
CA VAL A 149 6.76 5.48 -4.03
C VAL A 149 5.32 5.22 -4.45
N SER A 150 4.76 6.10 -5.28
CA SER A 150 3.33 6.06 -5.65
C SER A 150 3.02 5.23 -6.89
N ASN A 151 3.94 5.10 -7.85
CA ASN A 151 3.70 4.33 -9.08
C ASN A 151 3.94 2.84 -8.85
N ILE A 152 2.99 2.20 -8.19
CA ILE A 152 3.11 0.80 -7.78
C ILE A 152 2.66 -0.11 -8.92
N ASN A 153 3.51 -1.07 -9.24
CA ASN A 153 3.23 -2.17 -10.14
C ASN A 153 2.92 -3.43 -9.33
N VAL A 154 1.76 -4.03 -9.56
CA VAL A 154 1.39 -5.32 -8.97
C VAL A 154 1.31 -6.34 -10.09
N ARG A 155 2.22 -7.33 -10.06
CA ARG A 155 2.30 -8.37 -11.09
C ARG A 155 2.29 -7.75 -12.49
N SER A 156 3.23 -6.86 -12.77
CA SER A 156 3.42 -6.11 -14.04
C SER A 156 2.25 -5.22 -14.49
N GLY A 157 1.23 -5.02 -13.66
CA GLY A 157 0.18 -4.05 -13.95
C GLY A 157 0.67 -2.61 -13.79
N THR A 158 0.10 -1.67 -14.55
CA THR A 158 0.38 -0.25 -14.43
C THR A 158 -0.24 0.34 -13.15
N HIS A 159 0.23 1.51 -12.73
CA HIS A 159 -0.26 2.17 -11.52
C HIS A 159 -1.78 2.39 -11.53
N ASP A 160 -2.33 2.88 -12.63
CA ASP A 160 -3.76 3.17 -12.83
C ASP A 160 -4.66 1.92 -12.82
N GLN A 161 -4.06 0.74 -12.98
CA GLN A 161 -4.76 -0.55 -12.91
C GLN A 161 -5.00 -1.03 -11.46
N ASN A 162 -4.43 -0.34 -10.47
CA ASN A 162 -4.68 -0.59 -9.05
C ASN A 162 -5.74 0.37 -8.51
N LEU A 163 -6.71 -0.15 -7.77
CA LEU A 163 -7.70 0.67 -7.07
C LEU A 163 -7.14 1.11 -5.72
N PHE A 164 -6.90 2.40 -5.55
CA PHE A 164 -6.57 3.00 -4.27
C PHE A 164 -7.80 3.60 -3.61
N LEU A 165 -8.07 3.17 -2.39
CA LEU A 165 -9.16 3.68 -1.57
C LEU A 165 -8.62 4.22 -0.24
N TRP A 166 -9.03 5.42 0.15
CA TRP A 166 -8.84 5.95 1.50
C TRP A 166 -10.20 6.11 2.18
N ASN A 167 -10.46 5.31 3.22
CA ASN A 167 -11.77 5.22 3.87
C ASN A 167 -12.96 5.03 2.89
N GLY A 168 -12.75 4.29 1.79
CA GLY A 168 -13.75 4.07 0.75
C GLY A 168 -13.80 5.15 -0.34
N ILE A 169 -13.08 6.26 -0.21
CA ILE A 169 -12.92 7.32 -1.23
C ILE A 169 -11.90 6.85 -2.25
N ARG A 170 -12.24 6.86 -3.54
CA ARG A 170 -11.30 6.56 -4.62
C ARG A 170 -10.27 7.67 -4.77
N MET A 171 -8.98 7.30 -4.78
CA MET A 171 -7.86 8.23 -4.87
C MET A 171 -7.26 8.18 -6.27
N PHE A 172 -7.22 9.33 -6.96
CA PHE A 172 -6.62 9.49 -8.29
C PHE A 172 -5.19 10.02 -8.21
N GLN A 173 -4.76 10.47 -7.04
CA GLN A 173 -3.40 10.88 -6.71
C GLN A 173 -2.98 10.17 -5.41
N THR A 174 -1.82 9.51 -5.43
CA THR A 174 -1.28 8.76 -4.29
C THR A 174 0.10 9.23 -3.86
N GLY A 175 0.69 10.22 -4.55
CA GLY A 175 2.02 10.73 -4.27
C GLY A 175 2.17 12.24 -4.39
N HIS A 176 3.20 12.74 -3.72
CA HIS A 176 3.76 14.09 -3.86
C HIS A 176 5.07 14.02 -4.63
N PHE A 177 5.54 15.17 -5.11
CA PHE A 177 6.83 15.34 -5.78
C PHE A 177 7.12 14.23 -6.82
N PHE A 178 6.34 14.23 -7.89
CA PHE A 178 6.48 13.26 -8.99
C PHE A 178 6.43 11.79 -8.53
N GLY A 179 5.72 11.53 -7.43
CA GLY A 179 5.55 10.19 -6.89
C GLY A 179 6.66 9.70 -5.96
N LEU A 180 7.64 10.53 -5.61
CA LEU A 180 8.74 10.14 -4.71
C LEU A 180 8.35 10.17 -3.22
N ILE A 181 7.26 10.84 -2.87
CA ILE A 181 6.74 10.94 -1.50
C ILE A 181 5.29 10.44 -1.50
N SER A 182 4.93 9.59 -0.54
CA SER A 182 3.56 9.12 -0.36
C SER A 182 2.63 10.28 0.02
N ALA A 183 1.42 10.32 -0.54
CA ALA A 183 0.38 11.26 -0.15
C ALA A 183 -0.34 10.88 1.15
N PHE A 184 -0.08 9.70 1.70
CA PHE A 184 -0.69 9.23 2.95
C PHE A 184 0.25 9.51 4.12
N ASN A 185 -0.20 10.37 5.03
CA ASN A 185 0.58 10.78 6.19
C ASN A 185 0.98 9.59 7.06
N PRO A 186 2.29 9.29 7.25
CA PRO A 186 2.76 8.14 8.03
C PRO A 186 2.48 8.25 9.53
N SER A 187 2.17 9.42 10.04
CA SER A 187 1.82 9.63 11.46
C SER A 187 0.43 9.11 11.82
N LEU A 188 -0.45 8.87 10.83
CA LEU A 188 -1.80 8.34 11.07
C LEU A 188 -1.78 6.88 11.53
N PRO A 189 -2.67 6.48 12.45
CA PRO A 189 -2.98 5.07 12.66
C PRO A 189 -3.77 4.56 11.45
N GLN A 190 -3.15 3.72 10.63
CA GLN A 190 -3.75 3.21 9.40
C GLN A 190 -3.73 1.68 9.39
N LYS A 191 -4.78 1.10 8.80
CA LYS A 191 -4.84 -0.30 8.39
C LYS A 191 -4.94 -0.33 6.87
N ILE A 192 -4.01 -0.97 6.21
CA ILE A 192 -4.02 -1.15 4.76
C ILE A 192 -4.36 -2.59 4.45
N THR A 193 -5.35 -2.80 3.60
CA THR A 193 -5.71 -4.11 3.07
C THR A 193 -5.35 -4.16 1.60
N ILE A 194 -4.52 -5.12 1.21
CA ILE A 194 -4.04 -5.31 -0.15
C ILE A 194 -4.54 -6.65 -0.66
N SER A 195 -5.30 -6.63 -1.76
CA SER A 195 -5.75 -7.82 -2.48
C SER A 195 -5.06 -7.84 -3.84
N LYS A 196 -4.12 -8.79 -4.04
CA LYS A 196 -3.45 -9.00 -5.33
C LYS A 196 -4.28 -9.84 -6.30
N ASN A 197 -5.16 -10.70 -5.77
CA ASN A 197 -6.10 -11.57 -6.45
C ASN A 197 -7.19 -12.00 -5.46
N GLY A 198 -8.32 -12.51 -5.96
CA GLY A 198 -9.42 -12.93 -5.09
C GLY A 198 -10.03 -11.76 -4.31
N THR A 199 -10.14 -10.60 -4.93
CA THR A 199 -10.68 -9.40 -4.30
C THR A 199 -12.16 -9.59 -3.96
N SER A 200 -12.64 -9.05 -2.81
CA SER A 200 -14.07 -9.02 -2.51
C SER A 200 -14.89 -8.42 -3.65
N ALA A 201 -16.06 -8.98 -3.93
CA ALA A 201 -16.96 -8.51 -4.99
C ALA A 201 -17.46 -7.06 -4.79
N PHE A 202 -17.29 -6.52 -3.59
CA PHE A 202 -17.60 -5.11 -3.28
C PHE A 202 -16.60 -4.12 -3.90
N TYR A 203 -15.46 -4.57 -4.42
CA TYR A 203 -14.47 -3.72 -5.09
C TYR A 203 -14.46 -3.99 -6.60
N GLY A 204 -14.83 -2.99 -7.38
CA GLY A 204 -14.74 -2.93 -8.85
C GLY A 204 -13.63 -1.99 -9.32
N GLU A 205 -13.68 -1.58 -10.59
CA GLU A 205 -12.87 -0.50 -11.16
C GLU A 205 -11.34 -0.67 -11.00
N SER A 206 -10.86 -1.92 -11.13
CA SER A 206 -9.43 -2.23 -11.25
C SER A 206 -9.22 -3.55 -11.97
N VAL A 207 -8.15 -3.69 -12.72
CA VAL A 207 -7.76 -4.93 -13.41
C VAL A 207 -6.48 -5.55 -12.83
N SER A 208 -5.86 -4.93 -11.84
CA SER A 208 -4.69 -5.45 -11.14
C SER A 208 -5.01 -5.70 -9.67
N SER A 209 -4.74 -4.79 -8.76
CA SER A 209 -4.94 -4.98 -7.33
C SER A 209 -5.95 -4.00 -6.72
N THR A 210 -6.33 -4.26 -5.47
CA THR A 210 -7.09 -3.32 -4.64
C THR A 210 -6.31 -3.02 -3.38
N ILE A 211 -6.15 -1.73 -3.06
CA ILE A 211 -5.40 -1.21 -1.92
C ILE A 211 -6.36 -0.30 -1.15
N ALA A 212 -6.90 -0.83 -0.07
CA ALA A 212 -7.85 -0.12 0.79
C ALA A 212 -7.16 0.32 2.08
N ILE A 213 -7.11 1.64 2.31
CA ILE A 213 -6.52 2.28 3.48
C ILE A 213 -7.66 2.76 4.38
N SER A 214 -7.66 2.31 5.64
CA SER A 214 -8.57 2.77 6.68
C SER A 214 -7.78 3.50 7.76
N SER A 215 -8.20 4.69 8.16
CA SER A 215 -7.52 5.47 9.19
C SER A 215 -8.18 5.37 10.57
N PHE A 216 -9.35 4.74 10.71
CA PHE A 216 -9.90 4.31 12.00
C PHE A 216 -9.89 2.78 12.11
N PRO A 217 -8.72 2.16 12.23
CA PRO A 217 -8.66 0.70 12.33
C PRO A 217 -9.22 0.16 13.64
N GLU A 218 -9.23 0.98 14.69
CA GLU A 218 -9.65 0.60 16.05
C GLU A 218 -10.34 1.80 16.74
N PRO A 219 -11.29 1.56 17.68
CA PRO A 219 -11.90 2.63 18.46
C PRO A 219 -10.86 3.45 19.23
N ILE A 220 -11.06 4.76 19.33
CA ILE A 220 -10.19 5.64 20.11
C ILE A 220 -10.56 5.53 21.57
N GLU A 221 -9.72 4.86 22.34
CA GLU A 221 -9.93 4.68 23.80
C GLU A 221 -9.46 5.90 24.60
N ASN A 222 -8.35 6.51 24.17
CA ASN A 222 -7.73 7.66 24.82
C ASN A 222 -7.27 8.69 23.81
N THR A 223 -7.27 9.96 24.19
CA THR A 223 -6.66 11.03 23.39
C THR A 223 -5.16 10.82 23.30
N ALA A 224 -4.62 10.87 22.10
CA ALA A 224 -3.20 10.74 21.81
C ALA A 224 -2.83 11.63 20.63
N SER A 225 -1.75 12.36 20.76
CA SER A 225 -1.27 13.29 19.74
C SER A 225 0.20 13.04 19.41
N SER A 226 0.62 13.44 18.23
CA SER A 226 2.03 13.40 17.83
C SER A 226 2.37 14.56 16.91
N ILE A 227 3.58 15.06 17.07
CA ILE A 227 4.21 16.01 16.15
C ILE A 227 5.50 15.37 15.68
N SER A 228 5.79 15.43 14.40
CA SER A 228 7.05 14.96 13.85
C SER A 228 7.54 15.85 12.71
N THR A 229 8.84 15.82 12.49
CA THR A 229 9.50 16.48 11.36
C THR A 229 10.58 15.55 10.83
N ASN A 230 10.79 15.61 9.52
CA ASN A 230 11.94 15.01 8.87
C ASN A 230 12.64 16.08 8.00
N LEU A 231 13.59 15.70 7.14
CA LEU A 231 14.32 16.65 6.29
C LEU A 231 13.50 17.24 5.12
N ILE A 232 12.21 16.91 5.01
CA ILE A 232 11.33 17.37 3.92
C ILE A 232 10.11 18.11 4.44
N ALA A 233 9.47 17.60 5.52
CA ALA A 233 8.17 18.05 5.95
C ALA A 233 8.01 18.03 7.48
N ALA A 234 7.15 18.88 7.99
CA ALA A 234 6.60 18.81 9.34
C ALA A 234 5.17 18.29 9.30
N GLN A 235 4.78 17.50 10.30
CA GLN A 235 3.47 16.88 10.36
C GLN A 235 2.96 16.75 11.80
N PHE A 236 1.65 16.75 11.92
CA PHE A 236 0.98 16.48 13.19
C PHE A 236 -0.16 15.47 12.99
N ASN A 237 -0.52 14.80 14.06
CA ASN A 237 -1.69 13.94 14.14
C ASN A 237 -2.26 14.02 15.56
N SER A 238 -3.58 14.08 15.67
CA SER A 238 -4.29 14.02 16.96
C SER A 238 -5.52 13.14 16.84
N ASN A 239 -5.60 12.15 17.73
CA ASN A 239 -6.77 11.30 17.92
C ASN A 239 -7.43 11.74 19.22
N ILE A 240 -8.64 12.26 19.14
CA ILE A 240 -9.34 12.91 20.25
C ILE A 240 -10.55 12.06 20.62
N LYS A 241 -10.58 11.54 21.84
CA LYS A 241 -11.78 10.97 22.41
C LYS A 241 -12.67 12.13 22.90
N ILE A 242 -13.79 12.40 22.23
CA ILE A 242 -14.73 13.46 22.62
C ILE A 242 -15.64 12.94 23.73
N SER A 243 -16.15 11.71 23.57
CA SER A 243 -16.96 11.02 24.56
C SER A 243 -16.76 9.50 24.41
N ASP A 244 -17.45 8.69 25.24
CA ASP A 244 -17.44 7.24 25.06
C ASP A 244 -18.09 6.78 23.74
N ASN A 245 -18.90 7.64 23.15
CA ASN A 245 -19.63 7.37 21.91
C ASN A 245 -19.11 8.14 20.70
N SER A 246 -18.14 9.06 20.87
CA SER A 246 -17.66 9.89 19.76
C SER A 246 -16.16 10.14 19.82
N SER A 247 -15.55 10.14 18.66
CA SER A 247 -14.14 10.42 18.48
C SER A 247 -13.88 11.23 17.21
N PHE A 248 -12.80 12.00 17.25
CA PHE A 248 -12.34 12.81 16.14
C PHE A 248 -10.87 12.58 15.91
N GLN A 249 -10.47 12.46 14.65
CA GLN A 249 -9.08 12.39 14.24
C GLN A 249 -8.79 13.52 13.25
N ILE A 250 -7.67 14.19 13.44
CA ILE A 250 -7.16 15.20 12.51
C ILE A 250 -5.68 15.00 12.30
N SER A 251 -5.24 15.18 11.07
CA SER A 251 -3.82 15.24 10.74
C SER A 251 -3.54 16.29 9.68
N GLY A 252 -2.31 16.78 9.67
CA GLY A 252 -1.81 17.66 8.64
C GLY A 252 -0.31 17.49 8.45
N ARG A 253 0.15 17.67 7.23
CA ARG A 253 1.55 17.67 6.86
C ARG A 253 1.79 18.77 5.83
N ARG A 254 2.93 19.47 5.95
CA ARG A 254 3.40 20.44 4.97
C ARG A 254 4.90 20.28 4.78
N SER A 255 5.33 20.27 3.52
CA SER A 255 6.75 20.38 3.21
C SER A 255 7.25 21.80 3.46
N PHE A 256 8.55 21.92 3.71
CA PHE A 256 9.26 23.19 3.79
C PHE A 256 10.36 23.30 2.72
N THR A 257 10.19 22.56 1.65
CA THR A 257 11.11 22.47 0.51
C THR A 257 11.22 23.77 -0.28
N ASP A 258 10.22 24.64 -0.16
CA ASP A 258 10.21 26.02 -0.66
C ASP A 258 11.04 27.01 0.18
N TRP A 259 11.49 26.62 1.38
CA TRP A 259 12.29 27.45 2.28
C TRP A 259 13.66 26.86 2.59
N VAL A 260 13.76 25.52 2.61
CA VAL A 260 14.96 24.81 3.04
C VAL A 260 15.34 23.75 2.01
N ASN A 261 16.48 23.92 1.39
CA ASN A 261 17.07 22.91 0.50
C ASN A 261 17.84 21.89 1.35
N SER A 262 17.17 20.84 1.80
CA SER A 262 17.77 19.77 2.59
C SER A 262 18.50 18.77 1.70
N PRO A 263 19.47 17.99 2.22
CA PRO A 263 20.14 16.93 1.46
C PRO A 263 19.18 15.90 0.87
N THR A 264 18.08 15.57 1.56
CA THR A 264 17.05 14.65 1.07
C THR A 264 16.29 15.27 -0.10
N TYR A 265 15.89 16.54 0.02
CA TYR A 265 15.19 17.24 -1.05
C TYR A 265 16.09 17.40 -2.28
N GLN A 266 17.36 17.75 -2.09
CA GLN A 266 18.33 17.87 -3.19
C GLN A 266 18.49 16.55 -3.94
N SER A 267 18.52 15.41 -3.24
CA SER A 267 18.57 14.09 -3.90
C SER A 267 17.32 13.82 -4.74
N PHE A 268 16.14 14.19 -4.22
CA PHE A 268 14.87 14.05 -4.94
C PHE A 268 14.81 14.98 -6.15
N TYR A 269 15.23 16.23 -5.98
CA TYR A 269 15.32 17.21 -7.03
C TYR A 269 16.21 16.72 -8.18
N ASN A 270 17.44 16.31 -7.87
CA ASN A 270 18.38 15.79 -8.87
C ASN A 270 17.80 14.57 -9.60
N ARG A 271 17.03 13.71 -8.90
CA ARG A 271 16.38 12.55 -9.52
C ARG A 271 15.27 12.94 -10.49
N VAL A 272 14.47 13.94 -10.16
CA VAL A 272 13.33 14.37 -10.98
C VAL A 272 13.80 15.14 -12.23
N PHE A 273 14.72 16.07 -12.04
CA PHE A 273 15.11 17.02 -13.06
C PHE A 273 16.36 16.63 -13.85
N GLN A 274 16.91 15.43 -13.67
CA GLN A 274 18.10 14.95 -14.34
C GLN A 274 18.01 14.90 -15.90
N ASN A 275 16.80 14.80 -16.44
CA ASN A 275 16.54 14.73 -17.88
C ASN A 275 15.94 16.03 -18.46
N THR A 276 15.96 17.13 -17.71
CA THR A 276 15.60 18.45 -18.23
C THR A 276 16.71 18.98 -19.14
N ILE A 277 16.41 19.99 -19.96
CA ILE A 277 17.40 20.68 -20.78
C ILE A 277 18.66 21.06 -20.00
N VAL A 278 18.46 21.40 -18.75
CA VAL A 278 19.47 21.75 -17.75
C VAL A 278 20.57 20.70 -17.56
N THR A 279 20.20 19.43 -17.42
CA THR A 279 21.17 18.34 -17.16
C THR A 279 21.88 17.85 -18.42
N ASN A 280 21.30 18.08 -19.61
CA ASN A 280 21.92 17.72 -20.89
C ASN A 280 22.86 18.78 -21.43
N ILE A 281 22.86 19.97 -20.87
CA ILE A 281 23.65 21.12 -21.25
C ILE A 281 25.10 21.07 -20.71
N GLU A 282 25.34 20.28 -19.66
CA GLU A 282 26.70 20.11 -19.09
C GLU A 282 27.77 19.59 -20.09
N ASN A 283 27.35 19.05 -21.21
CA ASN A 283 28.27 18.55 -22.24
C ASN A 283 28.53 19.51 -23.42
N ASN A 284 27.85 20.67 -23.49
CA ASN A 284 28.07 21.68 -24.54
C ASN A 284 28.28 23.05 -23.90
N GLU A 285 29.31 23.76 -24.32
CA GLU A 285 29.81 25.06 -23.93
C GLU A 285 28.73 26.14 -23.64
N ILE A 286 28.22 26.16 -22.38
CA ILE A 286 27.25 27.15 -21.95
C ILE A 286 27.89 28.07 -20.93
N SER A 287 27.79 29.34 -21.21
CA SER A 287 28.44 30.38 -20.45
C SER A 287 27.66 30.91 -19.24
N ASP A 288 26.33 30.78 -19.23
CA ASP A 288 25.48 31.20 -18.10
C ASP A 288 24.14 30.46 -18.08
N TYR A 289 23.79 29.93 -16.89
CA TYR A 289 22.64 29.11 -16.69
C TYR A 289 22.09 29.36 -15.27
N HIS A 290 20.77 29.59 -15.16
CA HIS A 290 20.09 29.82 -13.88
C HIS A 290 18.76 29.08 -13.85
N THR A 291 18.51 28.32 -12.77
CA THR A 291 17.22 27.70 -12.47
C THR A 291 16.72 28.21 -11.12
N ASP A 292 15.51 28.68 -11.08
CA ASP A 292 14.76 28.98 -9.86
C ASP A 292 13.58 28.02 -9.77
N GLU A 293 13.47 27.28 -8.66
CA GLU A 293 12.37 26.38 -8.42
C GLU A 293 11.75 26.61 -7.05
N LYS A 294 10.43 26.47 -6.99
CA LYS A 294 9.66 26.48 -5.74
C LYS A 294 8.70 25.31 -5.77
N PHE A 295 9.00 24.30 -4.98
CA PHE A 295 8.11 23.15 -4.78
C PHE A 295 7.65 23.09 -3.33
N TYR A 296 6.35 22.94 -3.12
CA TYR A 296 5.79 22.58 -1.83
C TYR A 296 4.56 21.69 -1.98
N PHE A 297 4.29 20.92 -0.95
CA PHE A 297 3.06 20.15 -0.83
C PHE A 297 2.46 20.27 0.56
N TYR A 298 1.18 19.99 0.64
CA TYR A 298 0.51 19.73 1.90
C TYR A 298 -0.56 18.64 1.73
N ASP A 299 -0.80 17.90 2.80
CA ASP A 299 -1.92 17.00 2.93
C ASP A 299 -2.56 17.16 4.32
N PHE A 300 -3.86 16.90 4.37
CA PHE A 300 -4.61 16.91 5.62
C PHE A 300 -5.76 15.92 5.58
N THR A 301 -6.12 15.39 6.76
CA THR A 301 -7.27 14.53 6.94
C THR A 301 -8.06 14.94 8.16
N ALA A 302 -9.37 14.76 8.08
CA ALA A 302 -10.27 14.92 9.21
C ALA A 302 -11.28 13.78 9.22
N GLN A 303 -11.54 13.19 10.39
CA GLN A 303 -12.49 12.10 10.52
C GLN A 303 -13.27 12.22 11.81
N TYR A 304 -14.55 11.86 11.73
CA TYR A 304 -15.45 11.84 12.88
C TYR A 304 -16.20 10.52 12.92
N GLN A 305 -16.27 9.92 14.08
CA GLN A 305 -16.99 8.68 14.34
C GLN A 305 -17.94 8.89 15.52
N GLN A 306 -19.19 8.45 15.34
CA GLN A 306 -20.25 8.58 16.34
C GLN A 306 -21.03 7.27 16.47
N LYS A 307 -21.06 6.70 17.67
CA LYS A 307 -22.03 5.65 18.01
C LYS A 307 -23.37 6.27 18.32
N ILE A 308 -24.42 5.80 17.66
CA ILE A 308 -25.80 6.27 17.81
C ILE A 308 -26.60 5.14 18.48
N GLY A 309 -26.80 5.28 19.78
CA GLY A 309 -27.33 4.20 20.59
C GLY A 309 -26.39 2.98 20.60
N SER A 310 -26.94 1.78 20.78
CA SER A 310 -26.18 0.53 20.82
C SER A 310 -26.07 -0.19 19.47
N LYS A 311 -26.76 0.29 18.43
CA LYS A 311 -26.94 -0.44 17.16
C LYS A 311 -26.37 0.25 15.94
N SER A 312 -26.14 1.55 16.00
CA SER A 312 -25.75 2.31 14.83
C SER A 312 -24.43 3.06 15.06
N GLU A 313 -23.68 3.24 13.97
CA GLU A 313 -22.44 3.98 13.95
C GLU A 313 -22.40 4.83 12.67
N ALA A 314 -22.21 6.13 12.85
CA ALA A 314 -21.99 7.08 11.76
C ALA A 314 -20.52 7.45 11.67
N THR A 315 -20.00 7.51 10.45
CA THR A 315 -18.62 7.92 10.17
C THR A 315 -18.60 8.96 9.07
N ALA A 316 -17.83 10.03 9.28
CA ALA A 316 -17.51 11.02 8.27
C ALA A 316 -16.00 11.11 8.12
N ALA A 317 -15.50 11.17 6.88
CA ALA A 317 -14.07 11.29 6.61
C ALA A 317 -13.83 12.28 5.47
N PHE A 318 -12.74 13.02 5.58
CA PHE A 318 -12.27 13.99 4.61
C PHE A 318 -10.76 13.90 4.42
N ILE A 319 -10.30 14.02 3.17
CA ILE A 319 -8.88 14.06 2.80
C ILE A 319 -8.66 15.17 1.77
N GLY A 320 -7.54 15.90 1.92
CA GLY A 320 -7.07 16.88 0.95
C GLY A 320 -5.58 16.73 0.70
N ILE A 321 -5.17 16.76 -0.56
CA ILE A 321 -3.79 16.61 -1.03
C ILE A 321 -3.54 17.71 -2.05
N ASN A 322 -2.40 18.42 -1.93
CA ASN A 322 -2.00 19.46 -2.87
C ASN A 322 -0.51 19.41 -3.14
N ASN A 323 -0.13 19.60 -4.41
CA ASN A 323 1.23 19.87 -4.87
C ASN A 323 1.24 21.16 -5.66
N SER A 324 2.30 21.95 -5.52
CA SER A 324 2.57 23.15 -6.32
C SER A 324 4.04 23.19 -6.69
N LEU A 325 4.33 23.43 -7.95
CA LEU A 325 5.67 23.60 -8.49
C LEU A 325 5.67 24.81 -9.41
N ASP A 326 6.58 25.74 -9.17
CA ASP A 326 6.95 26.81 -10.06
C ASP A 326 8.41 26.61 -10.46
N LEU A 327 8.69 26.52 -11.73
CA LEU A 327 10.03 26.25 -12.28
C LEU A 327 10.37 27.22 -13.38
N ASP A 328 11.38 28.08 -13.17
CA ASP A 328 11.91 28.99 -14.16
C ASP A 328 13.33 28.59 -14.55
N GLN A 329 13.56 28.43 -15.84
CA GLN A 329 14.85 28.07 -16.41
C GLN A 329 15.29 29.12 -17.43
N ASN A 330 16.45 29.68 -17.20
CA ASN A 330 17.06 30.66 -18.09
C ASN A 330 18.44 30.18 -18.57
N MET A 331 18.68 30.28 -19.85
CA MET A 331 19.91 29.87 -20.48
C MET A 331 20.32 30.90 -21.53
N ILE A 332 21.60 31.16 -21.63
CA ILE A 332 22.19 31.93 -22.74
C ILE A 332 23.14 31.00 -23.52
N SER A 333 22.78 30.69 -24.76
CA SER A 333 23.60 29.88 -25.68
C SER A 333 23.85 30.69 -26.92
N GLU A 334 25.13 30.87 -27.34
CA GLU A 334 25.52 31.63 -28.51
C GLU A 334 24.93 33.05 -28.57
N GLY A 335 24.72 33.69 -27.42
CA GLY A 335 24.12 35.04 -27.32
C GLY A 335 22.60 35.06 -27.46
N ILE A 336 21.94 33.93 -27.58
CA ILE A 336 20.48 33.82 -27.61
C ILE A 336 20.00 33.41 -26.21
N GLN A 337 19.11 34.23 -25.66
CA GLN A 337 18.42 33.88 -24.38
C GLN A 337 17.32 32.89 -24.69
N LYS A 338 17.41 31.73 -24.05
CA LYS A 338 16.38 30.70 -24.03
C LYS A 338 15.81 30.64 -22.62
N SER A 339 14.51 30.83 -22.44
CA SER A 339 13.86 30.72 -21.15
C SER A 339 12.59 29.90 -21.23
N ARG A 340 12.34 29.14 -20.16
CA ARG A 340 11.14 28.35 -19.98
C ARG A 340 10.61 28.59 -18.59
N SER A 341 9.29 28.63 -18.48
CA SER A 341 8.57 28.66 -17.21
C SER A 341 7.54 27.55 -17.18
N SER A 342 7.44 26.86 -16.06
CA SER A 342 6.48 25.77 -15.85
C SER A 342 5.80 25.92 -14.50
N ASP A 343 4.49 26.14 -14.52
CA ASP A 343 3.63 26.13 -13.35
C ASP A 343 2.84 24.82 -13.31
N LEU A 344 2.93 24.08 -12.22
CA LEU A 344 2.20 22.82 -12.01
C LEU A 344 1.44 22.85 -10.70
N SER A 345 0.13 22.61 -10.76
CA SER A 345 -0.71 22.40 -9.59
C SER A 345 -1.47 21.08 -9.70
N GLN A 346 -1.37 20.26 -8.67
CA GLN A 346 -2.07 18.97 -8.61
C GLN A 346 -2.80 18.84 -7.27
N GLN A 347 -4.10 18.59 -7.32
CA GLN A 347 -4.98 18.54 -6.16
C GLN A 347 -5.83 17.29 -6.15
N ASN A 348 -6.07 16.72 -4.97
CA ASN A 348 -7.07 15.69 -4.76
C ASN A 348 -7.81 15.96 -3.45
N PHE A 349 -9.12 16.16 -3.52
CA PHE A 349 -10.00 16.30 -2.37
C PHE A 349 -11.01 15.17 -2.35
N GLY A 350 -11.33 14.65 -1.17
CA GLY A 350 -12.33 13.62 -1.05
C GLY A 350 -13.09 13.68 0.27
N GLY A 351 -14.37 13.34 0.21
CA GLY A 351 -15.25 13.24 1.37
C GLY A 351 -16.09 11.97 1.34
N MET A 352 -16.37 11.41 2.52
CA MET A 352 -17.17 10.20 2.69
C MET A 352 -18.08 10.32 3.90
N LEU A 353 -19.29 9.80 3.78
CA LEU A 353 -20.24 9.58 4.87
C LEU A 353 -20.67 8.12 4.85
N ALA A 354 -20.76 7.51 6.03
CA ALA A 354 -21.27 6.15 6.18
C ALA A 354 -22.11 6.02 7.44
N LEU A 355 -23.16 5.20 7.35
CA LEU A 355 -23.99 4.77 8.46
C LEU A 355 -24.07 3.25 8.44
N LYS A 356 -23.63 2.62 9.52
CA LYS A 356 -23.74 1.19 9.76
C LYS A 356 -24.78 0.96 10.85
N THR A 357 -25.68 0.01 10.65
CA THR A 357 -26.74 -0.33 11.62
C THR A 357 -26.83 -1.85 11.77
N ALA A 358 -26.77 -2.34 13.00
CA ALA A 358 -27.12 -3.71 13.35
C ALA A 358 -28.61 -3.77 13.72
N TRP A 359 -29.42 -4.36 12.83
CA TRP A 359 -30.84 -4.52 13.05
C TRP A 359 -31.12 -5.52 14.17
N ASN A 360 -30.38 -6.62 14.13
CA ASN A 360 -30.35 -7.69 15.15
C ASN A 360 -28.97 -8.38 15.11
N ASP A 361 -28.80 -9.44 15.87
CA ASP A 361 -27.55 -10.18 15.99
C ASP A 361 -27.10 -10.82 14.65
N ASN A 362 -28.03 -11.06 13.73
CA ASN A 362 -27.78 -11.74 12.46
C ASN A 362 -27.77 -10.81 11.23
N ILE A 363 -28.36 -9.61 11.33
CA ILE A 363 -28.56 -8.72 10.18
C ILE A 363 -27.96 -7.35 10.49
N SER A 364 -27.08 -6.90 9.62
CA SER A 364 -26.57 -5.53 9.63
C SER A 364 -26.55 -4.95 8.23
N SER A 365 -26.72 -3.63 8.14
CA SER A 365 -26.64 -2.89 6.88
C SER A 365 -25.65 -1.73 7.03
N LYS A 366 -24.97 -1.38 5.93
CA LYS A 366 -24.15 -0.20 5.82
C LYS A 366 -24.55 0.56 4.56
N ILE A 367 -24.81 1.85 4.73
CA ILE A 367 -25.02 2.80 3.64
C ILE A 367 -23.82 3.73 3.64
N SER A 368 -23.24 3.97 2.50
CA SER A 368 -22.11 4.90 2.36
C SER A 368 -22.19 5.66 1.05
N GLY A 369 -21.72 6.91 1.08
CA GLY A 369 -21.55 7.73 -0.11
C GLY A 369 -20.21 8.45 -0.05
N TYR A 370 -19.56 8.65 -1.18
CA TYR A 370 -18.33 9.41 -1.31
C TYR A 370 -18.32 10.30 -2.53
N LEU A 371 -17.47 11.33 -2.45
CA LEU A 371 -17.10 12.20 -3.56
C LEU A 371 -15.57 12.31 -3.57
N SER A 372 -14.96 12.18 -4.74
CA SER A 372 -13.54 12.44 -4.99
C SER A 372 -13.41 13.44 -6.14
N TYR A 373 -12.59 14.46 -5.93
CA TYR A 373 -12.24 15.47 -6.92
C TYR A 373 -10.74 15.48 -7.11
N TYR A 374 -10.28 15.28 -8.34
CA TYR A 374 -8.89 15.39 -8.75
C TYR A 374 -8.76 16.46 -9.83
N ASN A 375 -7.73 17.29 -9.74
CA ASN A 375 -7.40 18.29 -10.74
C ASN A 375 -5.89 18.40 -10.90
N LEU A 376 -5.43 18.26 -12.13
CA LEU A 376 -4.09 18.59 -12.57
C LEU A 376 -4.18 19.79 -13.50
N ASN A 377 -3.43 20.84 -13.23
CA ASN A 377 -3.32 22.03 -14.06
C ASN A 377 -1.84 22.33 -14.28
N SER A 378 -1.46 22.47 -15.53
CA SER A 378 -0.09 22.74 -15.96
C SER A 378 -0.09 23.86 -16.98
N LYS A 379 0.81 24.81 -16.81
CA LYS A 379 1.08 25.89 -17.74
C LYS A 379 2.57 25.91 -18.03
N ASN A 380 2.93 25.76 -19.30
CA ASN A 380 4.31 25.73 -19.77
C ASN A 380 4.52 26.82 -20.81
N GLU A 381 5.49 27.67 -20.60
CA GLU A 381 5.85 28.80 -21.49
C GLU A 381 7.25 28.58 -22.04
N ALA A 382 7.41 28.72 -23.36
CA ALA A 382 8.71 28.71 -24.05
C ALA A 382 8.90 30.03 -24.74
N VAL A 383 9.83 30.84 -24.25
CA VAL A 383 10.08 32.19 -24.77
C VAL A 383 10.61 32.14 -26.20
N GLU A 384 11.42 31.15 -26.55
CA GLU A 384 11.99 30.97 -27.88
C GLU A 384 10.94 30.90 -28.99
N ASN A 385 9.85 30.20 -28.72
CA ASN A 385 8.77 29.97 -29.68
C ASN A 385 7.58 30.90 -29.45
N ASN A 386 7.66 31.77 -28.44
CA ASN A 386 6.51 32.56 -27.95
C ASN A 386 5.26 31.70 -27.86
N GLN A 387 5.39 30.55 -27.20
CA GLN A 387 4.33 29.53 -27.11
C GLN A 387 4.00 29.24 -25.64
N THR A 388 2.72 29.23 -25.35
CA THR A 388 2.18 28.78 -24.06
C THR A 388 1.29 27.55 -24.25
N LEU A 389 1.57 26.49 -23.53
CA LEU A 389 0.75 25.30 -23.45
C LEU A 389 0.07 25.25 -22.08
N VAL A 390 -1.26 25.22 -22.05
CA VAL A 390 -2.05 24.97 -20.86
C VAL A 390 -2.74 23.62 -20.97
N GLN A 391 -2.53 22.77 -19.96
CA GLN A 391 -3.17 21.44 -19.89
C GLN A 391 -3.90 21.29 -18.55
N GLN A 392 -5.10 20.74 -18.61
CA GLN A 392 -5.89 20.42 -17.43
C GLN A 392 -6.48 19.02 -17.55
N ASN A 393 -6.39 18.24 -16.47
CA ASN A 393 -7.08 16.97 -16.33
C ASN A 393 -7.88 16.98 -15.03
N THR A 394 -9.20 17.00 -15.14
CA THR A 394 -10.10 17.03 -13.99
C THR A 394 -10.88 15.73 -13.93
N VAL A 395 -10.95 15.11 -12.76
CA VAL A 395 -11.78 13.93 -12.48
C VAL A 395 -12.72 14.24 -11.32
N ILE A 396 -14.00 13.94 -11.52
CA ILE A 396 -15.02 13.93 -10.47
C ILE A 396 -15.55 12.51 -10.39
N ASP A 397 -15.41 11.87 -9.25
CA ASP A 397 -15.86 10.49 -9.03
C ASP A 397 -16.72 10.45 -7.78
N MET A 398 -17.95 9.97 -7.93
CA MET A 398 -18.87 9.82 -6.81
C MET A 398 -19.47 8.42 -6.78
N GLY A 399 -19.75 7.94 -5.60
CA GLY A 399 -20.37 6.63 -5.42
C GLY A 399 -21.30 6.58 -4.23
N PHE A 400 -22.34 5.77 -4.41
CA PHE A 400 -23.26 5.38 -3.35
C PHE A 400 -23.26 3.86 -3.25
N ARG A 401 -23.22 3.32 -2.02
CA ARG A 401 -23.20 1.89 -1.76
C ARG A 401 -24.14 1.51 -0.62
N LEU A 402 -24.95 0.48 -0.86
CA LEU A 402 -25.72 -0.23 0.14
C LEU A 402 -25.15 -1.64 0.30
N GLU A 403 -24.80 -2.00 1.51
CA GLU A 403 -24.26 -3.32 1.87
C GLU A 403 -25.16 -3.94 2.94
N ASN A 404 -25.53 -5.22 2.77
CA ASN A 404 -26.26 -5.99 3.75
C ASN A 404 -25.48 -7.24 4.09
N ARG A 405 -25.33 -7.53 5.38
CA ARG A 405 -24.69 -8.71 5.92
C ARG A 405 -25.71 -9.53 6.67
N HIS A 406 -25.86 -10.79 6.29
CA HIS A 406 -26.76 -11.76 6.89
C HIS A 406 -25.97 -12.95 7.41
N ILE A 407 -25.96 -13.16 8.71
CA ILE A 407 -25.41 -14.36 9.35
C ILE A 407 -26.48 -15.44 9.28
N LEU A 408 -26.37 -16.36 8.32
CA LEU A 408 -27.33 -17.42 8.10
C LEU A 408 -27.21 -18.53 9.16
N ASN A 409 -25.98 -18.80 9.57
CA ASN A 409 -25.64 -19.70 10.67
C ASN A 409 -24.18 -19.42 11.12
N PRO A 410 -23.65 -20.03 12.20
CA PRO A 410 -22.29 -19.77 12.69
C PRO A 410 -21.16 -20.01 11.69
N ASN A 411 -21.43 -20.76 10.63
CA ASN A 411 -20.46 -21.13 9.61
C ASN A 411 -20.71 -20.46 8.24
N MET A 412 -21.79 -19.67 8.10
CA MET A 412 -22.15 -19.10 6.81
C MET A 412 -22.69 -17.67 6.96
N VAL A 413 -22.08 -16.75 6.23
CA VAL A 413 -22.49 -15.35 6.14
C VAL A 413 -22.71 -15.00 4.68
N LEU A 414 -23.84 -14.39 4.38
CA LEU A 414 -24.17 -13.85 3.05
C LEU A 414 -24.05 -12.34 3.09
N ASN A 415 -23.20 -11.78 2.23
CA ASN A 415 -23.08 -10.36 1.99
C ASN A 415 -23.69 -10.03 0.63
N THR A 416 -24.63 -9.06 0.59
CA THR A 416 -25.26 -8.60 -0.63
C THR A 416 -25.19 -7.08 -0.71
N GLY A 417 -25.17 -6.54 -1.90
CA GLY A 417 -25.09 -5.10 -2.03
C GLY A 417 -25.51 -4.56 -3.40
N TYR A 418 -25.72 -3.26 -3.40
CA TYR A 418 -25.88 -2.45 -4.59
C TYR A 418 -24.92 -1.28 -4.55
N GLN A 419 -24.32 -0.95 -5.68
CA GLN A 419 -23.44 0.20 -5.81
C GLN A 419 -23.78 0.97 -7.09
N TYR A 420 -23.87 2.29 -6.94
CA TYR A 420 -23.91 3.25 -8.04
C TYR A 420 -22.60 4.03 -8.04
N ASN A 421 -22.00 4.21 -9.21
CA ASN A 421 -20.86 5.10 -9.42
C ASN A 421 -21.08 5.98 -10.64
N GLU A 422 -20.67 7.24 -10.53
CA GLU A 422 -20.56 8.19 -11.63
C GLU A 422 -19.14 8.75 -11.65
N THR A 423 -18.45 8.59 -12.78
CA THR A 423 -17.10 9.12 -12.99
C THR A 423 -17.12 10.05 -14.20
N GLY A 424 -16.83 11.33 -13.98
CA GLY A 424 -16.69 12.36 -15.01
C GLY A 424 -15.23 12.77 -15.19
N ILE A 425 -14.73 12.77 -16.41
CA ILE A 425 -13.36 13.21 -16.73
C ILE A 425 -13.41 14.31 -17.78
N ARG A 426 -12.66 15.39 -17.51
CA ARG A 426 -12.42 16.47 -18.47
C ARG A 426 -10.93 16.57 -18.74
N ASN A 427 -10.58 16.56 -20.04
CA ASN A 427 -9.26 16.89 -20.57
C ASN A 427 -9.35 18.18 -21.37
N PHE A 428 -8.58 19.18 -20.99
CA PHE A 428 -8.46 20.45 -21.67
C PHE A 428 -7.02 20.70 -22.05
N GLU A 429 -6.81 21.18 -23.28
CA GLU A 429 -5.50 21.55 -23.82
C GLU A 429 -5.67 22.82 -24.66
N ASN A 430 -4.79 23.79 -24.44
CA ASN A 430 -4.77 25.04 -25.17
C ASN A 430 -3.33 25.45 -25.49
N ILE A 431 -3.06 25.72 -26.75
CA ILE A 431 -1.82 26.27 -27.25
C ILE A 431 -2.14 27.63 -27.86
N ASP A 432 -1.39 28.68 -27.53
CA ASP A 432 -1.65 30.04 -28.00
C ASP A 432 -1.00 30.30 -29.37
N ASN A 433 0.15 29.68 -29.67
CA ASN A 433 0.88 29.89 -30.92
C ASN A 433 1.49 28.59 -31.49
N PRO A 434 1.00 28.03 -32.63
CA PRO A 434 -0.23 28.43 -33.32
C PRO A 434 -1.48 28.10 -32.48
N GLY A 435 -2.50 28.92 -32.59
CA GLY A 435 -3.71 28.81 -31.78
C GLY A 435 -4.41 27.45 -31.94
N PHE A 436 -4.49 26.69 -30.86
CA PHE A 436 -5.19 25.39 -30.78
C PHE A 436 -5.86 25.25 -29.42
N SER A 437 -7.12 24.82 -29.43
CA SER A 437 -7.82 24.55 -28.18
C SER A 437 -8.71 23.30 -28.32
N LYS A 438 -8.60 22.40 -27.34
CA LYS A 438 -9.37 21.16 -27.29
C LYS A 438 -9.89 20.90 -25.89
N SER A 439 -11.18 20.58 -25.78
CA SER A 439 -11.80 20.15 -24.51
C SER A 439 -12.64 18.91 -24.75
N ILE A 440 -12.29 17.84 -24.04
CA ILE A 440 -13.05 16.58 -24.05
C ILE A 440 -13.60 16.36 -22.65
N LYS A 441 -14.92 16.16 -22.56
CA LYS A 441 -15.60 15.82 -21.32
C LYS A 441 -16.43 14.55 -21.54
N GLU A 442 -16.16 13.54 -20.72
CA GLU A 442 -16.85 12.25 -20.75
C GLU A 442 -17.35 11.92 -19.34
N VAL A 443 -18.47 11.21 -19.26
CA VAL A 443 -19.06 10.73 -17.99
C VAL A 443 -19.49 9.29 -18.20
N LEU A 444 -19.20 8.42 -17.25
CA LEU A 444 -19.72 7.05 -17.20
C LEU A 444 -20.44 6.80 -15.89
N ARG A 445 -21.63 6.17 -15.99
CA ARG A 445 -22.44 5.74 -14.86
C ARG A 445 -22.52 4.22 -14.84
N SER A 446 -22.36 3.67 -13.67
CA SER A 446 -22.43 2.21 -13.49
C SER A 446 -23.30 1.80 -12.31
N HIS A 447 -24.09 0.77 -12.53
CA HIS A 447 -24.92 0.11 -11.54
C HIS A 447 -24.38 -1.29 -11.31
N SER A 448 -24.16 -1.66 -10.05
CA SER A 448 -23.58 -2.96 -9.71
C SER A 448 -24.43 -3.69 -8.68
N LEU A 449 -24.80 -4.92 -8.99
CA LEU A 449 -25.37 -5.88 -8.04
C LEU A 449 -24.26 -6.81 -7.55
N ILE A 450 -24.18 -7.01 -6.25
CA ILE A 450 -23.07 -7.68 -5.58
C ILE A 450 -23.60 -8.75 -4.65
N SER A 451 -22.99 -9.94 -4.70
CA SER A 451 -23.25 -10.99 -3.72
C SER A 451 -21.99 -11.81 -3.47
N GLU A 452 -21.72 -12.14 -2.21
CA GLU A 452 -20.65 -13.05 -1.81
C GLU A 452 -21.06 -13.82 -0.55
N ALA A 453 -20.64 -15.08 -0.44
CA ALA A 453 -20.94 -15.93 0.70
C ALA A 453 -19.65 -16.39 1.36
N GLU A 454 -19.47 -16.05 2.64
CA GLU A 454 -18.36 -16.53 3.48
C GLU A 454 -18.79 -17.85 4.12
N MET A 455 -18.04 -18.92 3.90
CA MET A 455 -18.36 -20.26 4.39
C MET A 455 -17.16 -20.88 5.09
N HIS A 456 -17.41 -21.40 6.30
CA HIS A 456 -16.41 -22.11 7.09
C HIS A 456 -16.87 -23.57 7.29
N TYR A 457 -15.99 -24.50 6.98
CA TYR A 457 -16.24 -25.93 7.13
C TYR A 457 -15.09 -26.61 7.88
N LEU A 458 -15.25 -27.88 8.23
CA LEU A 458 -14.23 -28.72 8.85
C LEU A 458 -13.62 -28.05 10.10
N ASN A 459 -14.47 -27.61 11.05
CA ASN A 459 -14.03 -26.88 12.23
C ASN A 459 -13.16 -25.65 11.91
N ARG A 460 -13.54 -24.90 10.88
CA ARG A 460 -12.83 -23.71 10.36
C ARG A 460 -11.48 -24.00 9.72
N HIS A 461 -11.15 -25.26 9.40
CA HIS A 461 -9.98 -25.58 8.59
C HIS A 461 -10.18 -25.23 7.11
N LEU A 462 -11.41 -25.18 6.64
CA LEU A 462 -11.75 -24.84 5.26
C LEU A 462 -12.55 -23.53 5.22
N PHE A 463 -12.03 -22.57 4.52
CA PHE A 463 -12.69 -21.29 4.19
C PHE A 463 -12.95 -21.24 2.69
N ILE A 464 -14.18 -20.91 2.29
CA ILE A 464 -14.58 -20.73 0.88
C ILE A 464 -15.42 -19.46 0.81
N LYS A 465 -15.08 -18.56 -0.12
CA LYS A 465 -15.83 -17.33 -0.39
C LYS A 465 -16.04 -17.15 -1.88
N PRO A 466 -17.07 -17.77 -2.47
CA PRO A 466 -17.54 -17.41 -3.80
C PRO A 466 -18.25 -16.06 -3.78
N GLY A 467 -18.10 -15.31 -4.84
CA GLY A 467 -18.79 -14.04 -5.02
C GLY A 467 -18.94 -13.66 -6.47
N PHE A 468 -19.81 -12.72 -6.74
CA PHE A 468 -19.93 -12.10 -8.04
C PHE A 468 -20.32 -10.63 -7.93
N ARG A 469 -19.93 -9.89 -8.95
CA ARG A 469 -20.36 -8.53 -9.23
C ARG A 469 -20.93 -8.48 -10.64
N PHE A 470 -22.12 -7.93 -10.79
CA PHE A 470 -22.77 -7.73 -12.07
C PHE A 470 -22.92 -6.24 -12.32
N ASN A 471 -22.22 -5.71 -13.33
CA ASN A 471 -22.17 -4.30 -13.65
C ASN A 471 -23.00 -4.01 -14.92
N TYR A 472 -23.74 -2.92 -14.89
CA TYR A 472 -24.33 -2.27 -16.06
C TYR A 472 -23.73 -0.88 -16.20
N ILE A 473 -23.16 -0.57 -17.36
CA ILE A 473 -22.56 0.74 -17.69
C ILE A 473 -23.49 1.42 -18.67
N GLU A 474 -24.12 2.52 -18.25
CA GLU A 474 -25.22 3.15 -18.98
C GLU A 474 -24.78 3.66 -20.36
N GLU A 475 -23.75 4.53 -20.43
CA GLU A 475 -23.35 5.21 -21.66
C GLU A 475 -22.75 4.27 -22.72
N LEU A 476 -22.33 3.09 -22.31
CA LEU A 476 -21.78 2.06 -23.20
C LEU A 476 -22.76 0.92 -23.46
N GLU A 477 -23.90 0.89 -22.78
CA GLU A 477 -24.89 -0.19 -22.83
C GLU A 477 -24.29 -1.59 -22.62
N LYS A 478 -23.25 -1.70 -21.72
CA LYS A 478 -22.50 -2.93 -21.50
C LYS A 478 -22.87 -3.57 -20.17
N TYR A 479 -23.10 -4.89 -20.23
CA TYR A 479 -23.25 -5.74 -19.07
C TYR A 479 -21.95 -6.54 -18.85
N ILE A 480 -21.44 -6.56 -17.62
CA ILE A 480 -20.21 -7.24 -17.27
C ILE A 480 -20.43 -8.09 -16.02
N PHE A 481 -20.16 -9.39 -16.14
CA PHE A 481 -20.21 -10.33 -15.03
C PHE A 481 -18.81 -10.67 -14.53
N GLU A 482 -18.57 -10.45 -13.24
CA GLU A 482 -17.27 -10.59 -12.57
C GLU A 482 -17.36 -11.62 -11.42
N PRO A 483 -17.21 -12.93 -11.70
CA PRO A 483 -17.14 -13.96 -10.68
C PRO A 483 -15.81 -13.89 -9.93
N ARG A 484 -15.82 -14.28 -8.66
CA ARG A 484 -14.66 -14.31 -7.78
C ARG A 484 -14.72 -15.52 -6.87
N LEU A 485 -13.54 -16.03 -6.51
CA LEU A 485 -13.40 -17.16 -5.62
C LEU A 485 -12.19 -16.98 -4.71
N GLN A 486 -12.40 -17.16 -3.43
CA GLN A 486 -11.36 -17.34 -2.43
C GLN A 486 -11.56 -18.71 -1.79
N PHE A 487 -10.50 -19.48 -1.69
CA PHE A 487 -10.47 -20.79 -1.08
C PHE A 487 -9.19 -20.89 -0.26
N ASN A 488 -9.32 -21.25 1.02
CA ASN A 488 -8.19 -21.51 1.89
C ASN A 488 -8.45 -22.81 2.68
N TYR A 489 -7.48 -23.71 2.63
CA TYR A 489 -7.54 -24.97 3.34
C TYR A 489 -6.30 -25.15 4.23
N ARG A 490 -6.52 -25.22 5.52
CA ARG A 490 -5.51 -25.51 6.53
C ARG A 490 -5.36 -27.01 6.68
N LEU A 491 -4.33 -27.56 6.05
CA LEU A 491 -4.02 -29.00 6.07
C LEU A 491 -3.58 -29.45 7.47
N THR A 492 -2.70 -28.66 8.12
CA THR A 492 -2.26 -28.83 9.50
C THR A 492 -2.30 -27.48 10.19
N GLN A 493 -1.85 -27.39 11.44
CA GLN A 493 -1.71 -26.09 12.13
C GLN A 493 -0.67 -25.19 11.45
N GLU A 494 0.32 -25.79 10.78
CA GLU A 494 1.45 -25.09 10.15
C GLU A 494 1.28 -24.93 8.65
N ILE A 495 0.51 -25.78 7.97
CA ILE A 495 0.44 -25.84 6.49
C ILE A 495 -0.93 -25.40 6.00
N SER A 496 -0.96 -24.46 5.09
CA SER A 496 -2.17 -24.03 4.39
C SER A 496 -1.98 -23.97 2.87
N ILE A 497 -3.05 -24.21 2.15
CA ILE A 497 -3.17 -24.05 0.71
C ILE A 497 -4.23 -23.00 0.42
N GLU A 498 -3.94 -22.12 -0.53
CA GLU A 498 -4.81 -21.04 -0.97
C GLU A 498 -5.04 -21.14 -2.48
N VAL A 499 -6.28 -20.97 -2.93
CA VAL A 499 -6.63 -20.84 -4.34
C VAL A 499 -7.50 -19.61 -4.52
N LEU A 500 -7.06 -18.68 -5.34
CA LEU A 500 -7.76 -17.44 -5.62
C LEU A 500 -8.04 -17.29 -7.10
N GLY A 501 -9.20 -16.76 -7.45
CA GLY A 501 -9.56 -16.51 -8.84
C GLY A 501 -10.53 -15.33 -8.96
N GLU A 502 -10.36 -14.52 -10.01
CA GLU A 502 -11.25 -13.39 -10.27
C GLU A 502 -11.30 -12.98 -11.74
N LEU A 503 -12.47 -12.49 -12.14
CA LEU A 503 -12.63 -11.66 -13.33
C LEU A 503 -12.96 -10.23 -12.87
N LYS A 504 -12.32 -9.23 -13.48
CA LYS A 504 -12.52 -7.81 -13.13
C LYS A 504 -12.53 -6.94 -14.37
N SER A 505 -13.13 -5.75 -14.24
CA SER A 505 -13.09 -4.70 -15.27
C SER A 505 -12.75 -3.34 -14.67
N GLN A 506 -12.34 -2.44 -15.57
CA GLN A 506 -11.97 -1.06 -15.25
C GLN A 506 -12.35 -0.15 -16.40
N THR A 507 -13.01 0.97 -16.10
CA THR A 507 -13.50 1.94 -17.06
C THR A 507 -12.65 3.21 -17.16
N ALA A 508 -11.94 3.57 -16.10
CA ALA A 508 -11.01 4.71 -16.09
C ALA A 508 -9.58 4.24 -16.15
N SER A 509 -8.76 4.81 -17.04
CA SER A 509 -7.33 4.49 -17.19
C SER A 509 -6.52 5.77 -17.38
N GLN A 510 -5.18 5.66 -17.23
CA GLN A 510 -4.28 6.76 -17.59
C GLN A 510 -3.70 6.55 -18.98
N VAL A 511 -3.66 7.60 -19.78
CA VAL A 511 -2.83 7.68 -20.96
C VAL A 511 -1.64 8.58 -20.67
N ILE A 512 -0.50 8.24 -21.26
CA ILE A 512 0.75 8.95 -21.09
C ILE A 512 1.07 9.61 -22.43
N ASP A 513 1.16 10.92 -22.43
CA ASP A 513 1.52 11.71 -23.60
C ASP A 513 3.00 12.09 -23.45
N GLN A 514 3.85 11.48 -24.26
CA GLN A 514 5.30 11.59 -24.14
C GLN A 514 5.86 12.76 -24.93
N GLN A 515 5.25 13.93 -24.88
CA GLN A 515 5.90 15.11 -25.46
C GLN A 515 7.21 15.39 -24.70
N GLN A 516 8.32 15.43 -25.43
CA GLN A 516 9.69 15.43 -24.86
C GLN A 516 10.06 16.67 -24.06
N ASP A 517 9.20 17.70 -24.06
CA ASP A 517 9.53 19.03 -23.56
C ASP A 517 8.97 19.34 -22.17
N PHE A 518 8.20 18.43 -21.52
CA PHE A 518 7.46 18.73 -20.32
C PHE A 518 7.82 17.80 -19.15
N LEU A 519 7.56 18.26 -17.93
CA LEU A 519 7.74 17.52 -16.69
C LEU A 519 6.83 16.28 -16.63
N GLY A 520 7.32 15.18 -16.07
CA GLY A 520 6.71 13.85 -16.20
C GLY A 520 5.28 13.65 -15.70
N ILE A 521 4.72 14.57 -14.87
CA ILE A 521 3.34 14.45 -14.34
C ILE A 521 2.30 14.93 -15.36
N GLU A 522 2.54 16.01 -16.10
CA GLU A 522 1.59 16.53 -17.10
C GLU A 522 1.33 15.51 -18.20
N LYS A 523 2.25 14.60 -18.39
CA LYS A 523 2.16 13.54 -19.39
C LYS A 523 1.11 12.49 -19.07
N ARG A 524 0.65 12.41 -17.83
CA ARG A 524 -0.32 11.40 -17.37
C ARG A 524 -1.70 12.02 -17.23
N ARG A 525 -2.63 11.58 -18.06
CA ARG A 525 -4.02 12.05 -18.02
C ARG A 525 -4.98 10.91 -17.83
N TRP A 526 -5.93 11.08 -16.93
CA TRP A 526 -7.05 10.17 -16.77
C TRP A 526 -8.01 10.30 -17.94
N VAL A 527 -8.49 9.17 -18.42
CA VAL A 527 -9.46 9.05 -19.52
C VAL A 527 -10.48 7.95 -19.19
N LEU A 528 -11.67 8.05 -19.78
CA LEU A 528 -12.71 7.03 -19.68
C LEU A 528 -12.70 6.11 -20.89
N ALA A 529 -13.14 4.87 -20.66
CA ALA A 529 -13.42 3.92 -21.72
C ALA A 529 -14.54 4.45 -22.62
N ASN A 530 -14.42 4.20 -23.92
CA ASN A 530 -15.42 4.55 -24.92
C ASN A 530 -15.49 3.48 -26.01
N ASP A 531 -16.53 3.55 -26.86
CA ASP A 531 -16.71 2.56 -27.93
C ASP A 531 -15.80 2.74 -29.14
N ARG A 532 -14.91 3.76 -29.12
CA ARG A 532 -14.10 4.15 -30.30
C ARG A 532 -12.62 3.75 -30.19
N SER A 533 -11.95 4.23 -29.15
CA SER A 533 -10.47 4.17 -29.08
C SER A 533 -9.93 3.67 -27.75
N ILE A 534 -10.74 3.68 -26.69
CA ILE A 534 -10.33 3.29 -25.33
C ILE A 534 -11.28 2.21 -24.84
N PRO A 535 -10.91 0.92 -24.97
CA PRO A 535 -11.76 -0.17 -24.54
C PRO A 535 -11.89 -0.23 -23.01
N ILE A 536 -12.96 -0.84 -22.52
CA ILE A 536 -13.03 -1.29 -21.13
C ILE A 536 -11.91 -2.32 -20.92
N GLN A 537 -11.02 -2.05 -19.97
CA GLN A 537 -10.02 -3.05 -19.61
C GLN A 537 -10.66 -4.19 -18.83
N LYS A 538 -10.24 -5.43 -19.10
CA LYS A 538 -10.74 -6.63 -18.41
C LYS A 538 -9.58 -7.51 -18.01
N SER A 539 -9.64 -8.09 -16.80
CA SER A 539 -8.63 -9.06 -16.34
C SER A 539 -9.24 -10.41 -16.00
N ARG A 540 -8.40 -11.44 -16.16
CA ARG A 540 -8.61 -12.80 -15.65
C ARG A 540 -7.40 -13.16 -14.83
N GLN A 541 -7.60 -13.48 -13.56
CA GLN A 541 -6.52 -13.80 -12.65
C GLN A 541 -6.81 -15.10 -11.92
N ALA A 542 -5.76 -15.90 -11.72
CA ALA A 542 -5.79 -17.11 -10.90
C ALA A 542 -4.48 -17.23 -10.14
N SER A 543 -4.52 -17.74 -8.92
CA SER A 543 -3.31 -18.04 -8.15
C SER A 543 -3.52 -19.24 -7.23
N VAL A 544 -2.41 -19.95 -6.97
CA VAL A 544 -2.33 -21.06 -6.02
C VAL A 544 -1.15 -20.79 -5.09
N GLY A 545 -1.45 -20.70 -3.81
CA GLY A 545 -0.50 -20.42 -2.74
C GLY A 545 -0.31 -21.63 -1.82
N PHE A 546 0.91 -21.83 -1.38
CA PHE A 546 1.28 -22.77 -0.34
C PHE A 546 2.02 -22.00 0.77
N THR A 547 1.66 -22.24 2.02
CA THR A 547 2.29 -21.57 3.16
C THR A 547 2.60 -22.59 4.26
N TYR A 548 3.86 -22.56 4.73
CA TYR A 548 4.32 -23.20 5.96
C TYR A 548 4.64 -22.16 6.99
N ASN A 549 3.99 -22.18 8.14
CA ASN A 549 4.11 -21.18 9.19
C ASN A 549 4.24 -21.83 10.56
N THR A 550 5.34 -21.58 11.26
CA THR A 550 5.60 -22.00 12.64
C THR A 550 5.91 -20.76 13.49
N SER A 551 6.26 -20.96 14.78
CA SER A 551 6.72 -19.86 15.66
C SER A 551 7.89 -19.09 15.07
N ASP A 552 8.81 -19.78 14.40
CA ASP A 552 10.09 -19.25 13.96
C ASP A 552 10.24 -19.05 12.46
N TRP A 553 9.55 -19.87 11.65
CA TRP A 553 9.66 -19.89 10.22
C TRP A 553 8.35 -19.57 9.52
N LEU A 554 8.44 -18.73 8.51
CA LEU A 554 7.40 -18.58 7.50
C LEU A 554 8.03 -18.83 6.13
N ILE A 555 7.44 -19.77 5.39
CA ILE A 555 7.78 -20.05 3.98
C ILE A 555 6.49 -19.97 3.19
N SER A 556 6.45 -19.12 2.18
CA SER A 556 5.28 -18.95 1.31
C SER A 556 5.72 -19.04 -0.15
N LEU A 557 4.94 -19.73 -0.96
CA LEU A 557 5.08 -19.82 -2.41
C LEU A 557 3.71 -19.56 -3.03
N ASP A 558 3.59 -18.50 -3.82
CA ASP A 558 2.38 -18.15 -4.56
C ASP A 558 2.67 -18.17 -6.07
N ASN A 559 2.01 -19.06 -6.82
CA ASN A 559 2.07 -19.10 -8.27
C ASN A 559 0.85 -18.41 -8.84
N PHE A 560 1.03 -17.57 -9.84
CA PHE A 560 -0.05 -16.77 -10.40
C PHE A 560 -0.03 -16.69 -11.92
N TYR A 561 -1.21 -16.48 -12.47
CA TYR A 561 -1.46 -16.15 -13.86
C TYR A 561 -2.41 -14.94 -13.93
N LYS A 562 -2.11 -13.99 -14.81
CA LYS A 562 -2.93 -12.81 -15.05
C LYS A 562 -2.92 -12.48 -16.54
N LYS A 563 -4.10 -12.26 -17.12
CA LYS A 563 -4.25 -11.73 -18.47
C LYS A 563 -5.12 -10.47 -18.41
N VAL A 564 -4.66 -9.39 -19.01
CA VAL A 564 -5.40 -8.12 -19.13
C VAL A 564 -5.60 -7.80 -20.60
N THR A 565 -6.84 -7.55 -20.99
CA THR A 565 -7.24 -7.17 -22.35
C THR A 565 -7.80 -5.75 -22.36
N GLY A 566 -7.78 -5.09 -23.52
CA GLY A 566 -8.29 -3.73 -23.67
C GLY A 566 -7.31 -2.64 -23.22
N ILE A 567 -6.02 -2.94 -23.16
CA ILE A 567 -4.99 -1.92 -23.00
C ILE A 567 -4.76 -1.18 -24.33
N THR A 568 -4.22 0.02 -24.24
CA THR A 568 -3.83 0.82 -25.40
C THR A 568 -2.34 1.16 -25.36
N THR A 569 -1.70 1.35 -26.49
CA THR A 569 -0.27 1.78 -26.50
C THR A 569 -0.03 3.05 -25.68
N PRO A 570 -0.88 4.11 -25.74
CA PRO A 570 -0.69 5.29 -24.89
C PRO A 570 -0.82 5.01 -23.38
N SER A 571 -1.55 3.95 -22.97
CA SER A 571 -1.68 3.61 -21.53
C SER A 571 -0.49 2.84 -20.97
N GLN A 572 0.42 2.37 -21.84
CA GLN A 572 1.55 1.50 -21.44
C GLN A 572 2.90 2.24 -21.40
N ALA A 573 2.90 3.55 -21.49
CA ALA A 573 4.10 4.40 -21.40
C ALA A 573 5.21 3.98 -22.38
N PHE A 574 4.86 3.60 -23.61
CA PHE A 574 5.86 3.37 -24.63
C PHE A 574 6.62 4.64 -24.93
N GLN A 575 7.90 4.48 -25.15
CA GLN A 575 8.81 5.53 -25.63
C GLN A 575 9.20 5.23 -27.08
N ASN A 576 9.70 6.26 -27.77
CA ASN A 576 10.21 6.17 -29.12
C ASN A 576 9.11 5.83 -30.15
N GLN A 577 9.33 4.79 -30.99
CA GLN A 577 8.50 4.50 -32.17
C GLN A 577 7.01 4.20 -31.88
N LEU A 578 6.66 3.71 -30.70
CA LEU A 578 5.29 3.35 -30.35
C LEU A 578 4.52 4.46 -29.62
N GLU A 579 5.17 5.57 -29.32
CA GLU A 579 4.61 6.70 -28.59
C GLU A 579 3.38 7.31 -29.28
N PHE A 580 3.45 7.47 -30.60
CA PHE A 580 2.41 8.12 -31.41
C PHE A 580 1.40 7.13 -32.03
N ILE A 581 1.61 5.83 -31.85
CA ILE A 581 0.75 4.79 -32.42
C ILE A 581 -0.38 4.44 -31.45
N LYS A 582 -1.63 4.53 -31.88
CA LYS A 582 -2.81 4.18 -31.07
C LYS A 582 -3.31 2.80 -31.45
N LEU A 583 -2.88 1.78 -30.72
CA LEU A 583 -3.31 0.39 -30.90
C LEU A 583 -3.92 -0.15 -29.61
N ASN A 584 -4.86 -1.09 -29.81
CA ASN A 584 -5.44 -1.87 -28.71
C ASN A 584 -4.73 -3.22 -28.65
N GLY A 585 -4.50 -3.70 -27.42
CA GLY A 585 -3.82 -4.96 -27.19
C GLY A 585 -4.19 -5.62 -25.88
N ASP A 586 -3.40 -6.62 -25.56
CA ASP A 586 -3.47 -7.33 -24.28
C ASP A 586 -2.06 -7.60 -23.74
N TYR A 587 -1.97 -7.96 -22.46
CA TYR A 587 -0.77 -8.54 -21.91
C TYR A 587 -1.09 -9.73 -21.02
N THR A 588 -0.14 -10.65 -20.94
CA THR A 588 -0.20 -11.82 -20.08
C THR A 588 1.00 -11.83 -19.15
N VAL A 589 0.75 -12.13 -17.87
CA VAL A 589 1.78 -12.28 -16.84
C VAL A 589 1.61 -13.63 -16.16
N TRP A 590 2.70 -14.32 -15.94
CA TRP A 590 2.75 -15.51 -15.07
C TRP A 590 4.02 -15.46 -14.22
N GLY A 591 3.97 -16.04 -13.04
CA GLY A 591 5.12 -16.00 -12.17
C GLY A 591 4.93 -16.74 -10.85
N SER A 592 6.00 -16.72 -10.07
CA SER A 592 6.09 -17.33 -8.74
C SER A 592 6.65 -16.29 -7.76
N GLU A 593 5.95 -16.11 -6.66
CA GLU A 593 6.33 -15.25 -5.55
C GLU A 593 6.76 -16.13 -4.37
N PHE A 594 7.98 -15.98 -3.91
CA PHE A 594 8.56 -16.78 -2.86
C PHE A 594 9.00 -15.91 -1.69
N LEU A 595 8.67 -16.31 -0.47
CA LEU A 595 9.05 -15.65 0.76
C LEU A 595 9.60 -16.66 1.75
N ILE A 596 10.78 -16.38 2.27
CA ILE A 596 11.32 -17.05 3.46
C ILE A 596 11.54 -16.00 4.53
N GLN A 597 11.03 -16.27 5.72
CA GLN A 597 11.26 -15.47 6.90
C GLN A 597 11.73 -16.36 8.05
N LYS A 598 12.70 -15.87 8.79
CA LYS A 598 13.15 -16.47 10.04
C LYS A 598 13.08 -15.43 11.16
N ASN A 599 12.45 -15.81 12.24
CA ASN A 599 12.44 -15.06 13.49
C ASN A 599 13.48 -15.68 14.45
N PHE A 600 14.37 -14.84 14.92
CA PHE A 600 15.26 -15.13 16.04
C PHE A 600 14.79 -14.24 17.21
N ASP A 601 15.28 -14.45 18.41
CA ASP A 601 14.85 -13.72 19.62
C ASP A 601 14.78 -12.18 19.43
N ARG A 602 15.88 -11.58 18.94
CA ARG A 602 16.00 -10.13 18.69
C ARG A 602 16.21 -9.75 17.25
N PHE A 603 16.28 -10.74 16.35
CA PHE A 603 16.51 -10.53 14.94
C PHE A 603 15.33 -11.04 14.12
N TYR A 604 14.96 -10.29 13.11
CA TYR A 604 14.07 -10.71 12.04
C TYR A 604 14.82 -10.64 10.73
N SER A 605 14.73 -11.68 9.93
CA SER A 605 15.28 -11.65 8.57
C SER A 605 14.29 -12.27 7.61
N TRP A 606 14.15 -11.67 6.44
CA TRP A 606 13.37 -12.24 5.36
C TRP A 606 14.05 -12.06 4.01
N ILE A 607 13.78 -12.98 3.11
CA ILE A 607 14.10 -12.90 1.69
C ILE A 607 12.78 -13.06 0.93
N SER A 608 12.46 -12.07 0.13
CA SER A 608 11.35 -12.10 -0.82
C SER A 608 11.92 -12.18 -2.23
N TYR A 609 11.47 -13.15 -3.00
CA TYR A 609 11.88 -13.35 -4.38
C TYR A 609 10.67 -13.46 -5.27
N ASN A 610 10.65 -12.71 -6.36
CA ASN A 610 9.65 -12.80 -7.41
C ASN A 610 10.32 -13.16 -8.72
N LEU A 611 9.81 -14.21 -9.34
CA LEU A 611 10.12 -14.62 -10.71
C LEU A 611 8.88 -14.41 -11.56
N SER A 612 8.92 -13.55 -12.57
CA SER A 612 7.76 -13.33 -13.42
C SER A 612 8.15 -13.00 -14.85
N SER A 613 7.35 -13.47 -15.80
CA SER A 613 7.40 -13.08 -17.20
C SER A 613 6.12 -12.35 -17.58
N SER A 614 6.25 -11.29 -18.36
CA SER A 614 5.12 -10.49 -18.82
C SER A 614 5.31 -10.07 -20.27
N GLU A 615 4.33 -10.36 -21.11
CA GLU A 615 4.40 -10.14 -22.55
C GLU A 615 3.17 -9.38 -23.03
N TYR A 616 3.40 -8.36 -23.87
CA TYR A 616 2.38 -7.70 -24.66
C TYR A 616 2.01 -8.53 -25.89
N ASN A 617 0.76 -8.34 -26.35
CA ASN A 617 0.29 -8.75 -27.64
C ASN A 617 -0.49 -7.60 -28.29
N PHE A 618 0.10 -6.99 -29.31
CA PHE A 618 -0.50 -6.00 -30.19
C PHE A 618 -0.54 -6.58 -31.58
N GLY A 619 -1.63 -7.24 -31.95
CA GLY A 619 -1.76 -8.10 -33.13
C GLY A 619 -1.38 -7.49 -34.48
N THR A 620 -1.30 -6.15 -34.59
CA THR A 620 -0.93 -5.40 -35.80
C THR A 620 0.56 -5.07 -35.89
N LEU A 621 1.32 -5.27 -34.80
CA LEU A 621 2.76 -5.02 -34.78
C LEU A 621 3.56 -6.25 -35.24
N ILE A 622 4.79 -6.03 -35.66
CA ILE A 622 5.75 -7.08 -36.04
C ILE A 622 7.05 -6.86 -35.23
N PRO A 623 7.39 -7.75 -34.28
CA PRO A 623 6.57 -8.87 -33.79
C PRO A 623 5.33 -8.41 -33.04
N SER A 624 4.25 -9.18 -33.08
CA SER A 624 3.03 -8.87 -32.33
C SER A 624 3.18 -9.13 -30.82
N GLN A 625 4.10 -10.02 -30.44
CA GLN A 625 4.41 -10.36 -29.04
C GLN A 625 5.81 -9.90 -28.68
N PHE A 626 5.92 -9.20 -27.55
CA PHE A 626 7.20 -8.72 -27.03
C PHE A 626 7.07 -8.40 -25.53
N SER A 627 8.20 -8.24 -24.83
CA SER A 627 8.26 -8.02 -23.40
C SER A 627 7.49 -6.76 -22.95
N ASN A 628 6.83 -6.85 -21.80
CA ASN A 628 6.12 -5.72 -21.19
C ASN A 628 7.11 -4.67 -20.64
N ASN A 629 6.84 -3.37 -20.84
CA ASN A 629 7.66 -2.24 -20.35
C ASN A 629 7.94 -2.28 -18.84
N PHE A 630 7.05 -2.87 -18.05
CA PHE A 630 7.14 -2.98 -16.60
C PHE A 630 7.64 -4.35 -16.15
N GLN A 631 8.10 -5.20 -17.07
CA GLN A 631 8.62 -6.52 -16.72
C GLN A 631 9.92 -6.40 -15.91
N ILE A 632 9.92 -7.06 -14.76
CA ILE A 632 11.11 -7.37 -13.98
C ILE A 632 11.10 -8.88 -13.77
N ILE A 633 12.00 -9.60 -14.46
CA ILE A 633 12.01 -11.08 -14.43
C ILE A 633 12.37 -11.58 -13.04
N HIS A 634 13.44 -11.07 -12.46
CA HIS A 634 13.93 -11.45 -11.15
C HIS A 634 13.91 -10.22 -10.24
N ASN A 635 13.27 -10.33 -9.08
CA ASN A 635 13.28 -9.28 -8.05
C ASN A 635 13.51 -9.92 -6.68
N ILE A 636 14.58 -9.51 -5.98
CA ILE A 636 14.96 -9.98 -4.66
C ILE A 636 14.98 -8.79 -3.71
N ASN A 637 14.28 -8.93 -2.59
CA ASN A 637 14.43 -8.04 -1.44
C ASN A 637 14.86 -8.89 -0.24
N TRP A 638 15.97 -8.53 0.38
CA TRP A 638 16.44 -9.11 1.62
C TRP A 638 16.53 -8.03 2.69
N ALA A 639 16.11 -8.35 3.91
CA ALA A 639 16.22 -7.44 5.02
C ALA A 639 16.52 -8.16 6.32
N VAL A 640 17.24 -7.48 7.20
CA VAL A 640 17.51 -7.87 8.58
C VAL A 640 17.15 -6.70 9.49
N ILE A 641 16.40 -7.00 10.53
CA ILE A 641 16.03 -6.04 11.57
C ILE A 641 16.55 -6.55 12.91
N TYR A 642 17.18 -5.67 13.66
CA TYR A 642 17.56 -5.89 15.06
C TYR A 642 16.72 -4.97 15.95
N ASP A 643 15.98 -5.56 16.90
CA ASP A 643 15.12 -4.85 17.85
C ASP A 643 15.63 -5.10 19.27
N TRP A 644 16.25 -4.09 19.88
CA TRP A 644 16.83 -4.17 21.21
C TRP A 644 16.34 -3.04 22.11
N ASN A 645 15.34 -3.34 22.92
CA ASN A 645 14.75 -2.38 23.86
C ASN A 645 14.26 -1.09 23.15
N ASN A 646 15.02 0.00 23.31
CA ASN A 646 14.71 1.31 22.73
C ASN A 646 15.44 1.58 21.40
N LEU A 647 16.39 0.73 21.00
CA LEU A 647 17.13 0.85 19.75
C LEU A 647 16.65 -0.17 18.72
N LYS A 648 16.36 0.28 17.54
CA LYS A 648 16.02 -0.55 16.38
C LYS A 648 16.97 -0.21 15.24
N VAL A 649 17.45 -1.24 14.56
CA VAL A 649 18.34 -1.08 13.40
C VAL A 649 17.82 -1.98 12.28
N ALA A 650 17.83 -1.49 11.06
CA ALA A 650 17.42 -2.24 9.88
C ALA A 650 18.44 -2.06 8.75
N LEU A 651 18.81 -3.15 8.12
CA LEU A 651 19.62 -3.19 6.90
C LEU A 651 18.89 -4.02 5.85
N GLY A 652 18.85 -3.56 4.61
CA GLY A 652 18.21 -4.29 3.54
C GLY A 652 18.88 -4.07 2.20
N THR A 653 18.70 -5.02 1.31
CA THR A 653 19.17 -4.95 -0.06
C THR A 653 18.00 -5.20 -1.02
N LYS A 654 18.01 -4.49 -2.12
CA LYS A 654 17.11 -4.68 -3.25
C LYS A 654 17.94 -4.93 -4.50
N TRP A 655 17.68 -6.05 -5.17
CA TRP A 655 18.25 -6.35 -6.46
C TRP A 655 17.16 -6.81 -7.41
N HIS A 656 17.22 -6.35 -8.64
CA HIS A 656 16.35 -6.88 -9.70
C HIS A 656 17.03 -6.82 -11.06
N SER A 657 16.60 -7.72 -11.95
CA SER A 657 17.00 -7.69 -13.36
C SER A 657 16.59 -6.38 -14.03
N GLY A 658 17.33 -5.95 -15.03
CA GLY A 658 17.02 -4.79 -15.83
C GLY A 658 15.66 -4.93 -16.53
N ARG A 659 14.93 -3.81 -16.61
CA ARG A 659 13.68 -3.73 -17.37
C ARG A 659 13.92 -3.61 -18.86
N PRO A 660 12.95 -3.96 -19.73
CA PRO A 660 13.09 -3.87 -21.18
C PRO A 660 13.29 -2.44 -21.69
N GLU A 661 14.07 -2.32 -22.77
CA GLU A 661 14.30 -1.10 -23.53
C GLU A 661 14.26 -1.38 -25.04
N THR A 662 13.91 -0.38 -25.84
CA THR A 662 13.99 -0.43 -27.30
C THR A 662 15.24 0.33 -27.76
N THR A 663 16.14 -0.34 -28.51
CA THR A 663 17.39 0.25 -28.94
C THR A 663 17.35 0.66 -30.43
N PRO A 664 18.14 1.66 -30.87
CA PRO A 664 18.35 1.93 -32.28
C PRO A 664 18.86 0.69 -33.03
N ALA A 665 18.37 0.48 -34.24
CA ALA A 665 18.81 -0.61 -35.11
C ALA A 665 20.18 -0.33 -35.74
N THR A 666 20.45 0.94 -35.99
CA THR A 666 21.71 1.43 -36.59
C THR A 666 22.09 2.75 -35.94
N ASN A 667 23.33 3.18 -36.13
CA ASN A 667 23.76 4.52 -35.75
C ASN A 667 23.44 5.58 -36.83
N LEU A 668 22.75 5.19 -37.91
CA LEU A 668 22.38 6.07 -39.03
C LEU A 668 20.94 6.56 -38.82
N LEU A 669 20.70 7.81 -39.19
CA LEU A 669 19.39 8.43 -39.19
C LEU A 669 18.66 8.20 -40.52
N ASP A 670 17.33 8.13 -40.44
CA ASP A 670 16.51 8.34 -41.63
C ASP A 670 16.45 9.82 -41.95
N LEU A 671 17.06 10.17 -43.10
CA LEU A 671 17.11 11.51 -43.63
C LEU A 671 16.12 11.70 -44.80
N SER A 672 15.16 10.81 -44.98
CA SER A 672 14.13 10.98 -46.03
C SER A 672 13.36 12.29 -45.88
N ASN A 673 13.25 12.80 -44.67
CA ASN A 673 12.85 14.17 -44.34
C ASN A 673 14.01 14.89 -43.62
N PRO A 674 14.86 15.68 -44.31
CA PRO A 674 15.99 16.35 -43.66
C PRO A 674 15.62 17.35 -42.57
N ALA A 675 14.38 17.88 -42.59
CA ALA A 675 13.88 18.79 -41.55
C ALA A 675 13.47 18.07 -40.27
N LYS A 676 13.31 16.74 -40.34
CA LYS A 676 12.92 15.88 -39.21
C LYS A 676 13.64 14.53 -39.34
N PRO A 677 14.93 14.45 -39.00
CA PRO A 677 15.64 13.17 -38.93
C PRO A 677 14.98 12.19 -37.96
N GLU A 678 14.81 10.94 -38.38
CA GLU A 678 14.20 9.92 -37.53
C GLU A 678 15.19 8.78 -37.22
N ILE A 679 15.01 8.18 -36.05
CA ILE A 679 15.83 7.04 -35.59
C ILE A 679 15.19 5.75 -36.05
N TYR A 680 15.95 4.89 -36.74
CA TYR A 680 15.51 3.50 -36.98
C TYR A 680 15.67 2.67 -35.72
N TYR A 681 14.56 2.13 -35.20
CA TYR A 681 14.57 1.28 -34.04
C TYR A 681 14.50 -0.20 -34.37
N ASN A 682 15.07 -1.04 -33.51
CA ASN A 682 14.81 -2.46 -33.45
C ASN A 682 13.34 -2.73 -33.09
N PHE A 683 12.94 -4.02 -33.05
CA PHE A 683 11.62 -4.37 -32.54
C PHE A 683 11.46 -3.93 -31.07
N PRO A 684 10.22 -3.65 -30.62
CA PRO A 684 9.99 -3.10 -29.29
C PRO A 684 10.56 -4.00 -28.17
N ASN A 685 11.20 -3.35 -27.18
CA ASN A 685 11.72 -4.04 -25.99
C ASN A 685 12.71 -5.17 -26.28
N ASN A 686 13.55 -4.97 -27.30
CA ASN A 686 14.51 -5.95 -27.81
C ASN A 686 15.71 -6.23 -26.88
N LYS A 687 15.92 -5.40 -25.86
CA LYS A 687 17.04 -5.49 -24.91
C LYS A 687 16.59 -5.14 -23.51
N ASN A 688 17.38 -5.50 -22.50
CA ASN A 688 17.17 -5.08 -21.11
C ASN A 688 18.25 -4.07 -20.68
N LEU A 689 17.85 -3.14 -19.81
CA LEU A 689 18.76 -2.29 -19.05
C LEU A 689 19.66 -3.13 -18.13
N SER A 690 20.68 -2.52 -17.57
CA SER A 690 21.51 -3.14 -16.53
C SER A 690 20.73 -3.43 -15.25
N ASP A 691 21.17 -4.44 -14.50
CA ASP A 691 20.57 -4.80 -13.24
C ASP A 691 20.65 -3.68 -12.21
N TYR A 692 19.55 -3.56 -11.47
CA TYR A 692 19.42 -2.65 -10.34
C TYR A 692 19.95 -3.29 -9.04
N PHE A 693 20.66 -2.50 -8.24
CA PHE A 693 21.09 -2.94 -6.90
C PHE A 693 21.14 -1.74 -5.94
N GLN A 694 20.56 -1.91 -4.76
CA GLN A 694 20.51 -0.87 -3.73
C GLN A 694 20.65 -1.49 -2.35
N VAL A 695 21.42 -0.84 -1.47
CA VAL A 695 21.52 -1.15 -0.05
C VAL A 695 20.95 0.00 0.76
N ASN A 696 20.08 -0.32 1.71
CA ASN A 696 19.36 0.67 2.53
C ASN A 696 19.61 0.41 4.02
N PHE A 697 19.76 1.47 4.78
CA PHE A 697 20.00 1.42 6.22
C PHE A 697 19.02 2.32 6.98
N SER A 698 18.62 1.89 8.18
CA SER A 698 17.85 2.72 9.12
C SER A 698 18.20 2.37 10.55
N ALA A 699 18.13 3.37 11.43
CA ALA A 699 18.18 3.19 12.86
C ALA A 699 17.21 4.14 13.55
N ALA A 700 16.58 3.71 14.63
CA ALA A 700 15.70 4.52 15.45
C ALA A 700 15.94 4.27 16.92
N TYR A 701 15.92 5.35 17.72
CA TYR A 701 16.03 5.29 19.16
C TYR A 701 14.87 6.04 19.81
N CYS A 702 14.20 5.39 20.78
CA CYS A 702 13.02 5.91 21.45
C CYS A 702 13.31 6.16 22.94
N TRP A 703 13.25 7.43 23.35
CA TRP A 703 13.26 7.83 24.76
C TRP A 703 11.82 7.82 25.28
N LYS A 704 11.56 7.04 26.33
CA LYS A 704 10.27 6.93 26.98
C LYS A 704 10.33 7.51 28.36
N TRP A 705 9.63 8.62 28.60
CA TRP A 705 9.50 9.22 29.94
C TRP A 705 8.35 8.60 30.73
N ASN A 706 7.25 8.28 30.01
CA ASN A 706 6.11 7.55 30.55
C ASN A 706 5.36 6.85 29.40
N SER A 707 4.22 6.25 29.67
CA SER A 707 3.42 5.54 28.66
C SER A 707 2.88 6.44 27.54
N LYS A 708 2.77 7.76 27.78
CA LYS A 708 2.23 8.73 26.83
C LYS A 708 3.33 9.51 26.12
N ASN A 709 4.31 10.04 26.90
CA ASN A 709 5.33 10.94 26.39
C ASN A 709 6.56 10.19 25.92
N GLN A 710 6.80 10.22 24.63
CA GLN A 710 7.91 9.51 23.98
C GLN A 710 8.52 10.40 22.90
N LEU A 711 9.85 10.42 22.84
CA LEU A 711 10.62 11.07 21.77
C LEU A 711 11.34 9.99 20.97
N GLU A 712 11.15 9.97 19.68
CA GLU A 712 11.83 9.04 18.76
C GLU A 712 12.70 9.84 17.79
N LEU A 713 13.98 9.45 17.68
CA LEU A 713 14.91 9.92 16.68
C LEU A 713 15.16 8.79 15.69
N GLY A 714 14.83 9.00 14.43
CA GLY A 714 15.07 8.10 13.32
C GLY A 714 16.12 8.65 12.37
N ILE A 715 17.00 7.81 11.88
CA ILE A 715 17.94 8.10 10.79
C ILE A 715 17.79 7.05 9.72
N SER A 716 17.91 7.42 8.47
CA SER A 716 17.95 6.47 7.35
C SER A 716 18.84 6.94 6.22
N VAL A 717 19.33 5.99 5.43
CA VAL A 717 20.05 6.26 4.20
C VAL A 717 19.53 5.29 3.13
N LEU A 718 18.90 5.81 2.10
CA LEU A 718 18.64 5.08 0.87
C LEU A 718 19.91 5.06 0.01
N ASN A 719 20.11 3.95 -0.70
CA ASN A 719 21.27 3.75 -1.58
C ASN A 719 22.61 4.04 -0.88
N LEU A 720 22.86 3.37 0.25
CA LEU A 720 24.05 3.56 1.09
C LEU A 720 25.37 3.48 0.30
N LEU A 721 25.43 2.61 -0.72
CA LEU A 721 26.61 2.42 -1.57
C LEU A 721 26.74 3.47 -2.68
N ASN A 722 25.76 4.36 -2.83
CA ASN A 722 25.69 5.37 -3.89
C ASN A 722 25.84 4.78 -5.30
N LYS A 723 25.26 3.59 -5.54
CA LYS A 723 25.30 2.98 -6.87
C LYS A 723 24.37 3.73 -7.82
N LYS A 724 24.90 4.14 -8.97
CA LYS A 724 24.13 4.76 -10.05
C LYS A 724 23.45 3.66 -10.87
N ASN A 725 22.13 3.48 -10.69
CA ASN A 725 21.34 2.49 -11.41
C ASN A 725 20.57 3.17 -12.54
N THR A 726 20.65 2.66 -13.77
CA THR A 726 19.82 3.14 -14.90
C THR A 726 18.44 2.51 -14.79
N ILE A 727 17.40 3.32 -14.68
CA ILE A 727 16.01 2.87 -14.55
C ILE A 727 15.16 3.10 -15.80
N SER A 728 15.60 4.00 -16.68
CA SER A 728 15.01 4.22 -18.01
C SER A 728 16.06 4.75 -18.96
N ARG A 729 15.87 4.52 -20.24
CA ARG A 729 16.69 5.09 -21.32
C ARG A 729 15.82 5.38 -22.52
N TYR A 730 16.04 6.53 -23.14
CA TYR A 730 15.48 6.84 -24.44
C TYR A 730 16.57 7.40 -25.37
N TYR A 731 16.25 7.51 -26.64
CA TYR A 731 17.18 7.99 -27.66
C TYR A 731 16.59 9.21 -28.33
N ARG A 732 17.46 10.18 -28.69
CA ARG A 732 17.10 11.37 -29.43
C ARG A 732 18.16 11.68 -30.46
N VAL A 733 17.80 12.52 -31.43
CA VAL A 733 18.73 13.11 -32.37
C VAL A 733 19.27 14.40 -31.74
N ASN A 734 20.59 14.56 -31.65
CA ASN A 734 21.21 15.79 -31.16
C ASN A 734 21.41 16.81 -32.30
N ASP A 735 21.86 18.03 -31.95
CA ASP A 735 22.07 19.13 -32.90
C ASP A 735 23.11 18.80 -33.99
N ASN A 736 23.99 17.82 -33.77
CA ASN A 736 24.97 17.33 -34.74
C ASN A 736 24.42 16.20 -35.64
N ASN A 737 23.11 15.97 -35.69
CA ASN A 737 22.47 14.85 -36.38
C ASN A 737 23.06 13.47 -35.96
N ALA A 738 23.43 13.30 -34.73
CA ALA A 738 23.84 12.02 -34.14
C ALA A 738 22.84 11.50 -33.17
N ILE A 739 22.76 10.15 -33.04
CA ILE A 739 21.89 9.51 -32.07
C ILE A 739 22.53 9.60 -30.67
N GLU A 740 21.84 10.20 -29.74
CA GLU A 740 22.25 10.31 -28.35
C GLU A 740 21.35 9.45 -27.44
N SER A 741 21.96 8.76 -26.48
CA SER A 741 21.21 8.04 -25.44
C SER A 741 21.06 8.90 -24.18
N VAL A 742 19.82 9.06 -23.71
CA VAL A 742 19.51 9.78 -22.48
C VAL A 742 19.09 8.80 -21.41
N ASN A 743 19.85 8.74 -20.31
CA ASN A 743 19.61 7.82 -19.22
C ASN A 743 18.87 8.52 -18.08
N THR A 744 17.90 7.84 -17.50
CA THR A 744 17.31 8.20 -16.22
C THR A 744 17.89 7.30 -15.13
N TYR A 745 18.46 7.91 -14.10
CA TYR A 745 19.09 7.21 -12.99
C TYR A 745 18.21 7.16 -11.77
N SER A 746 18.44 6.17 -10.91
CA SER A 746 17.82 6.03 -9.59
C SER A 746 18.25 7.15 -8.64
N LEU A 747 17.59 7.23 -7.48
CA LEU A 747 18.05 8.05 -6.37
C LEU A 747 19.50 7.69 -6.01
N GLU A 748 20.35 8.69 -5.92
CA GLU A 748 21.67 8.59 -5.32
C GLU A 748 21.57 8.40 -3.80
N ARG A 749 22.70 8.43 -3.08
CA ARG A 749 22.69 8.32 -1.63
C ARG A 749 21.80 9.41 -1.01
N THR A 750 20.70 9.01 -0.43
CA THR A 750 19.67 9.91 0.11
C THR A 750 19.55 9.73 1.62
N PRO A 751 20.17 10.60 2.43
CA PRO A 751 20.01 10.59 3.88
C PRO A 751 18.69 11.17 4.30
N ASN A 752 18.12 10.71 5.42
CA ASN A 752 16.98 11.33 6.07
C ASN A 752 17.10 11.22 7.60
N ILE A 753 16.59 12.22 8.30
CA ILE A 753 16.52 12.26 9.77
C ILE A 753 15.09 12.64 10.13
N ALA A 754 14.51 11.95 11.09
CA ALA A 754 13.18 12.26 11.60
C ALA A 754 13.19 12.37 13.13
N LEU A 755 12.46 13.33 13.63
CA LEU A 755 12.21 13.53 15.06
C LEU A 755 10.70 13.49 15.30
N LYS A 756 10.25 12.61 16.20
CA LYS A 756 8.84 12.43 16.53
C LYS A 756 8.60 12.48 18.01
N PHE A 757 7.65 13.30 18.42
CA PHE A 757 7.19 13.43 19.80
C PHE A 757 5.73 12.98 19.91
N ASN A 758 5.48 11.97 20.74
CA ASN A 758 4.15 11.49 21.08
C ASN A 758 3.78 11.97 22.50
N PHE A 759 2.52 12.41 22.71
CA PHE A 759 2.03 12.95 23.97
C PHE A 759 0.51 12.78 24.15
#